data_854aead37c848db1ed1a5990cce4f895
#
_entry.id   854aead37c848db1ed1a5990cce4f895
#
_cell.length_a   1.000
_cell.length_b   1.000
_cell.length_c   1.000
_cell.angle_alpha   90.00
_cell.angle_beta   90.00
_cell.angle_gamma   90.00
#
_symmetry.space_group_name_H-M   'P 1'
#
loop_
_entity.id
_entity.type
_entity.pdbx_description
1 polymer ?
#
loop_
_entity_poly.entity_id
_entity_poly.type
_entity_poly.pdbx_seq_one_letter_code
_entity_poly.pdbx_strand_id
1 'polypeptide(L)'
;MNDLSLESGSKCPVVGHRQTATGNSANQRWWPNQLNLNVLHQNSPTGDPMDENFNYAEAFKSLDLKALKEDLYALMVDSQEWWPADYGHYGPFFIRMAWHSAGTYRTTDGRGGASSGSQRFAPLNSWPDNGNLDKARALLWPIKQKYGKAISWADLMILAGNCAIESMGGQTFGFAGGRADVWEPEDDIYWGPETTWLGDERYSGDRELANPLGAVQMGLIYVNPEGPNGNPDATASGRDIRETFARMAMNDEETVALVAGGHTFGKAHGAGDPGEFVGPEPEGGSMEDMGFGWINSMGSGHGVDTITSGLEGAWTPTPIQWDNSYFDTLFGYEWELTKSPAGAQQWTPTDASAKTTVPDAHDPAVTHAPMMSTADMAMRIDPSYEKISRDFHANPDKFADAFARAWFKLTHRDMGPLSRYLGVEVPSEELIWQDPVPAVDHELVDDNDVASLKQEILASGITVGNLVSTAWASASTFRGSDKRGGANGARIRLAPQKDWAVNDPSVLSMVLDTLSGIQEKFNAGQSGAKKVSMADLIVLAGCAGVEKAAKAAGYDVPVPFTPGRTDASEEQTDVDSFSVLEPMADGFRNFLGESDGRSAEEMLVDRAQLLTLGAPEMAALVGGLRVLNANTGGSQHGVMTSKPETLTNDFFVNMMDRNVKWEPASETGVYQSKTLSGDAAGWTGTRVDLVFGSNSQLRAISEVYGSDDGQAKFVSDFIAAWTKVMNLDRFDIV
;
A
#
# COMPACT_ATOMS: atom_id res chain seq x y z
N MET A 1 40.88 -7.39 12.86
CA MET A 1 41.15 -5.94 12.73
C MET A 1 41.62 -5.72 11.30
N ASN A 2 40.69 -5.43 10.41
CA ASN A 2 41.01 -5.06 9.04
C ASN A 2 40.82 -3.55 8.93
N ASP A 3 41.94 -2.91 8.71
CA ASP A 3 42.06 -1.47 8.49
C ASP A 3 41.47 -1.15 7.09
N LEU A 4 40.30 -0.59 7.06
CA LEU A 4 39.73 -0.01 5.86
C LEU A 4 40.25 1.42 5.75
N SER A 5 41.36 1.58 5.07
CA SER A 5 41.85 2.89 4.64
C SER A 5 40.93 3.43 3.56
N LEU A 6 40.03 4.35 3.94
CA LEU A 6 39.29 5.19 3.01
C LEU A 6 40.24 6.22 2.40
N GLU A 7 40.47 6.14 1.10
CA GLU A 7 41.21 7.17 0.36
C GLU A 7 40.51 8.53 0.47
N SER A 8 41.31 9.51 0.84
CA SER A 8 40.91 10.89 1.05
C SER A 8 40.63 11.60 -0.28
N GLY A 9 39.38 11.74 -0.65
CA GLY A 9 38.92 12.45 -1.87
C GLY A 9 37.90 13.56 -1.68
N SER A 10 37.32 13.74 -0.50
CA SER A 10 36.29 14.76 -0.27
C SER A 10 36.76 15.81 0.73
N LYS A 11 36.82 17.06 0.30
CA LYS A 11 37.09 18.22 1.15
C LYS A 11 35.84 18.72 1.92
N CYS A 12 34.85 17.86 2.15
CA CYS A 12 33.71 18.22 2.96
C CYS A 12 34.09 18.12 4.46
N PRO A 13 34.02 19.18 5.26
CA PRO A 13 34.41 19.15 6.68
C PRO A 13 33.45 18.36 7.56
N VAL A 14 32.46 17.67 7.00
CA VAL A 14 31.41 16.97 7.72
C VAL A 14 31.57 15.45 7.68
N VAL A 15 32.53 14.88 6.94
CA VAL A 15 32.76 13.43 6.86
C VAL A 15 33.78 12.99 7.92
N GLY A 16 33.45 13.22 9.20
CA GLY A 16 34.06 12.50 10.29
C GLY A 16 33.06 11.46 10.79
N HIS A 17 33.47 10.25 11.06
CA HIS A 17 32.63 9.23 11.68
C HIS A 17 31.92 9.79 12.91
N ARG A 18 30.64 10.16 12.77
CA ARG A 18 29.82 10.64 13.87
C ARG A 18 29.45 9.46 14.77
N GLN A 19 30.17 9.33 15.87
CA GLN A 19 29.86 8.35 16.91
C GLN A 19 28.80 8.91 17.87
N THR A 20 27.68 9.33 17.34
CA THR A 20 26.57 9.90 18.12
C THR A 20 25.26 9.25 17.73
N ALA A 21 24.30 9.23 18.66
CA ALA A 21 22.96 8.67 18.41
C ALA A 21 22.25 9.32 17.21
N THR A 22 22.58 10.56 16.89
CA THR A 22 22.00 11.31 15.74
C THR A 22 22.68 11.01 14.42
N GLY A 23 23.76 10.25 14.38
CA GLY A 23 24.54 10.00 13.16
C GLY A 23 24.58 8.57 12.68
N ASN A 24 24.16 7.58 13.49
CA ASN A 24 24.15 6.18 13.10
C ASN A 24 23.41 5.30 14.11
N SER A 25 22.58 4.36 13.66
CA SER A 25 21.95 3.37 14.52
C SER A 25 22.96 2.28 14.90
N ALA A 26 23.32 2.23 16.20
CA ALA A 26 24.29 1.26 16.70
C ALA A 26 23.73 -0.16 16.80
N ASN A 27 22.44 -0.32 17.14
CA ASN A 27 21.87 -1.64 17.50
C ASN A 27 21.77 -2.58 16.30
N GLN A 28 21.33 -2.13 15.14
CA GLN A 28 21.25 -2.96 13.92
C GLN A 28 22.62 -3.47 13.44
N ARG A 29 23.71 -2.78 13.77
CA ARG A 29 25.07 -3.26 13.46
C ARG A 29 25.48 -4.46 14.29
N TRP A 30 24.98 -4.56 15.51
CA TRP A 30 25.30 -5.69 16.42
C TRP A 30 24.34 -6.86 16.21
N TRP A 31 23.07 -6.57 15.97
CA TRP A 31 22.00 -7.57 15.83
C TRP A 31 21.12 -7.25 14.63
N PRO A 32 21.61 -7.52 13.40
CA PRO A 32 20.90 -7.16 12.16
C PRO A 32 19.58 -7.93 11.97
N ASN A 33 19.41 -9.07 12.63
CA ASN A 33 18.24 -9.96 12.51
C ASN A 33 17.24 -9.79 13.67
N GLN A 34 17.32 -8.73 14.46
CA GLN A 34 16.27 -8.43 15.43
C GLN A 34 15.01 -7.90 14.74
N LEU A 35 13.83 -8.21 15.35
CA LEU A 35 12.56 -7.68 14.90
C LEU A 35 12.59 -6.15 14.83
N ASN A 36 12.16 -5.59 13.72
CA ASN A 36 11.98 -4.15 13.57
C ASN A 36 10.61 -3.73 14.12
N LEU A 37 10.55 -3.41 15.40
CA LEU A 37 9.32 -2.91 16.03
C LEU A 37 9.07 -1.41 15.76
N ASN A 38 10.02 -0.70 15.14
CA ASN A 38 9.86 0.73 14.85
C ASN A 38 8.72 0.96 13.84
N VAL A 39 8.48 0.01 12.94
CA VAL A 39 7.37 0.06 11.99
C VAL A 39 5.98 0.16 12.66
N LEU A 40 5.87 -0.25 13.95
CA LEU A 40 4.65 -0.11 14.74
C LEU A 40 4.50 1.27 15.42
N HIS A 41 5.45 2.17 15.22
CA HIS A 41 5.50 3.51 15.81
C HIS A 41 5.57 4.61 14.77
N GLN A 42 5.48 4.26 13.49
CA GLN A 42 5.45 5.23 12.39
C GLN A 42 4.22 6.12 12.47
N ASN A 43 4.36 7.33 11.92
CA ASN A 43 3.30 8.33 11.89
C ASN A 43 2.74 8.63 13.29
N SER A 44 3.63 8.65 14.28
CA SER A 44 3.27 9.03 15.65
C SER A 44 2.68 10.44 15.68
N PRO A 45 1.61 10.70 16.46
CA PRO A 45 1.08 12.05 16.64
C PRO A 45 2.11 13.09 17.07
N THR A 46 3.21 12.69 17.70
CA THR A 46 4.31 13.59 18.06
C THR A 46 5.18 14.00 16.87
N GLY A 47 5.15 13.26 15.77
CA GLY A 47 5.84 13.56 14.51
C GLY A 47 4.99 14.38 13.54
N ASP A 48 3.68 14.47 13.76
CA ASP A 48 2.76 15.24 12.92
C ASP A 48 2.88 16.74 13.24
N PRO A 49 3.25 17.59 12.26
CA PRO A 49 3.35 19.03 12.47
C PRO A 49 1.99 19.75 12.48
N MET A 50 0.90 19.05 12.21
CA MET A 50 -0.44 19.61 12.24
C MET A 50 -0.99 19.65 13.68
N ASP A 51 -2.03 20.48 13.90
CA ASP A 51 -2.69 20.55 15.20
C ASP A 51 -3.32 19.21 15.60
N GLU A 52 -3.34 18.87 16.90
CA GLU A 52 -3.91 17.60 17.43
C GLU A 52 -5.34 17.30 16.96
N ASN A 53 -6.13 18.35 16.66
CA ASN A 53 -7.50 18.22 16.18
C ASN A 53 -7.63 18.46 14.67
N PHE A 54 -6.52 18.47 13.94
CA PHE A 54 -6.58 18.65 12.49
C PHE A 54 -7.21 17.41 11.84
N ASN A 55 -8.24 17.66 11.03
CA ASN A 55 -8.89 16.65 10.22
C ASN A 55 -8.80 17.08 8.75
N TYR A 56 -8.03 16.32 7.97
CA TYR A 56 -7.82 16.64 6.56
C TYR A 56 -9.11 16.58 5.74
N ALA A 57 -10.01 15.62 6.02
CA ALA A 57 -11.28 15.52 5.29
C ALA A 57 -12.14 16.79 5.48
N GLU A 58 -12.17 17.33 6.70
CA GLU A 58 -12.87 18.60 6.96
C GLU A 58 -12.16 19.80 6.32
N ALA A 59 -10.82 19.81 6.30
CA ALA A 59 -10.06 20.85 5.63
C ALA A 59 -10.31 20.84 4.11
N PHE A 60 -10.30 19.65 3.49
CA PHE A 60 -10.57 19.47 2.07
C PHE A 60 -11.99 19.93 1.67
N LYS A 61 -13.00 19.73 2.51
CA LYS A 61 -14.37 20.22 2.24
C LYS A 61 -14.46 21.75 2.10
N SER A 62 -13.48 22.48 2.62
CA SER A 62 -13.40 23.94 2.50
C SER A 62 -12.74 24.42 1.20
N LEU A 63 -12.18 23.49 0.40
CA LEU A 63 -11.42 23.78 -0.80
C LEU A 63 -12.33 24.24 -1.94
N ASP A 64 -12.02 25.35 -2.56
CA ASP A 64 -12.57 25.71 -3.88
C ASP A 64 -11.78 24.96 -4.96
N LEU A 65 -12.25 23.73 -5.26
CA LEU A 65 -11.61 22.84 -6.23
C LEU A 65 -11.55 23.48 -7.62
N LYS A 66 -12.58 24.25 -7.99
CA LYS A 66 -12.62 24.91 -9.29
C LYS A 66 -11.53 25.97 -9.41
N ALA A 67 -11.38 26.83 -8.40
CA ALA A 67 -10.34 27.84 -8.39
C ALA A 67 -8.94 27.21 -8.38
N LEU A 68 -8.75 26.10 -7.66
CA LEU A 68 -7.50 25.35 -7.66
C LEU A 68 -7.18 24.78 -9.05
N LYS A 69 -8.16 24.20 -9.75
CA LYS A 69 -7.98 23.70 -11.13
C LYS A 69 -7.64 24.85 -12.10
N GLU A 70 -8.26 26.00 -11.96
CA GLU A 70 -7.95 27.20 -12.77
C GLU A 70 -6.49 27.65 -12.57
N ASP A 71 -5.99 27.64 -11.34
CA ASP A 71 -4.58 27.94 -11.04
C ASP A 71 -3.63 26.87 -11.62
N LEU A 72 -4.00 25.59 -11.55
CA LEU A 72 -3.24 24.51 -12.16
C LEU A 72 -3.18 24.62 -13.69
N TYR A 73 -4.30 24.92 -14.34
CA TYR A 73 -4.31 25.16 -15.80
C TYR A 73 -3.45 26.36 -16.20
N ALA A 74 -3.46 27.43 -15.41
CA ALA A 74 -2.57 28.58 -15.64
C ALA A 74 -1.09 28.17 -15.50
N LEU A 75 -0.75 27.40 -14.48
CA LEU A 75 0.62 26.91 -14.28
C LEU A 75 1.11 26.02 -15.43
N MET A 76 0.22 25.21 -16.05
CA MET A 76 0.59 24.30 -17.15
C MET A 76 1.32 25.03 -18.30
N VAL A 77 0.97 26.27 -18.56
CA VAL A 77 1.48 27.07 -19.69
C VAL A 77 2.38 28.23 -19.29
N ASP A 78 2.66 28.38 -17.99
CA ASP A 78 3.53 29.42 -17.45
C ASP A 78 4.98 28.88 -17.30
N SER A 79 5.68 28.80 -18.44
CA SER A 79 7.04 28.25 -18.50
C SER A 79 8.05 29.11 -17.71
N GLN A 80 8.74 28.47 -16.76
CA GLN A 80 9.71 29.11 -15.88
C GLN A 80 11.12 29.05 -16.46
N GLU A 81 11.92 30.13 -16.36
CA GLU A 81 13.29 30.18 -16.87
C GLU A 81 14.21 29.15 -16.21
N TRP A 82 14.00 28.85 -14.93
CA TRP A 82 14.82 27.89 -14.19
C TRP A 82 14.52 26.42 -14.52
N TRP A 83 13.35 26.12 -15.13
CA TRP A 83 12.95 24.83 -15.62
C TRP A 83 11.93 25.01 -16.77
N PRO A 84 12.39 25.25 -18.00
CA PRO A 84 11.51 25.51 -19.14
C PRO A 84 10.61 24.32 -19.47
N ALA A 85 9.37 24.61 -19.80
CA ALA A 85 8.39 23.61 -20.19
C ALA A 85 8.66 23.08 -21.61
N ASP A 86 8.71 21.75 -21.79
CA ASP A 86 8.75 21.13 -23.10
C ASP A 86 7.51 21.50 -23.90
N TYR A 87 7.67 21.87 -25.16
CA TYR A 87 6.58 22.31 -26.03
C TYR A 87 5.74 23.45 -25.43
N GLY A 88 6.26 24.16 -24.42
CA GLY A 88 5.56 25.23 -23.71
C GLY A 88 4.47 24.74 -22.75
N HIS A 89 4.47 23.48 -22.35
CA HIS A 89 3.42 22.91 -21.50
C HIS A 89 3.98 21.89 -20.47
N TYR A 90 3.74 22.11 -19.18
CA TYR A 90 4.18 21.20 -18.12
C TYR A 90 3.33 19.94 -17.96
N GLY A 91 2.23 19.82 -18.68
CA GLY A 91 1.30 18.69 -18.52
C GLY A 91 1.96 17.32 -18.53
N PRO A 92 2.79 16.96 -19.52
CA PRO A 92 3.49 15.67 -19.53
C PRO A 92 4.34 15.43 -18.28
N PHE A 93 4.98 16.47 -17.75
CA PHE A 93 5.80 16.38 -16.54
C PHE A 93 4.96 16.11 -15.29
N PHE A 94 3.77 16.70 -15.18
CA PHE A 94 2.85 16.43 -14.07
C PHE A 94 2.12 15.09 -14.21
N ILE A 95 1.83 14.61 -15.43
CA ILE A 95 1.34 13.25 -15.66
C ILE A 95 2.36 12.24 -15.13
N ARG A 96 3.65 12.41 -15.50
CA ARG A 96 4.72 11.53 -15.02
C ARG A 96 4.84 11.58 -13.49
N MET A 97 4.77 12.75 -12.87
CA MET A 97 4.81 12.88 -11.40
C MET A 97 3.65 12.14 -10.73
N ALA A 98 2.42 12.30 -11.21
CA ALA A 98 1.24 11.64 -10.67
C ALA A 98 1.31 10.13 -10.86
N TRP A 99 1.72 9.67 -12.05
CA TRP A 99 1.95 8.25 -12.34
C TRP A 99 2.98 7.64 -11.39
N HIS A 100 4.12 8.30 -11.22
CA HIS A 100 5.20 7.82 -10.36
C HIS A 100 4.88 7.93 -8.86
N SER A 101 3.92 8.75 -8.46
CA SER A 101 3.35 8.71 -7.11
C SER A 101 2.49 7.46 -6.91
N ALA A 102 1.66 7.12 -7.90
CA ALA A 102 0.67 6.03 -7.81
C ALA A 102 1.24 4.65 -8.17
N GLY A 103 2.17 4.59 -9.12
CA GLY A 103 2.69 3.35 -9.71
C GLY A 103 3.59 2.51 -8.81
N THR A 104 3.86 2.97 -7.59
CA THR A 104 4.54 2.19 -6.56
C THR A 104 3.61 1.25 -5.80
N TYR A 105 2.28 1.36 -5.99
CA TYR A 105 1.31 0.47 -5.37
C TYR A 105 1.53 -1.00 -5.77
N ARG A 106 1.38 -1.89 -4.81
CA ARG A 106 1.47 -3.33 -5.03
C ARG A 106 0.37 -4.10 -4.29
N THR A 107 -0.26 -5.03 -4.97
CA THR A 107 -1.44 -5.76 -4.48
C THR A 107 -1.12 -6.69 -3.31
N THR A 108 0.09 -7.26 -3.27
CA THR A 108 0.48 -8.31 -2.31
C THR A 108 0.34 -7.87 -0.86
N ASP A 109 0.76 -6.64 -0.52
CA ASP A 109 0.66 -6.07 0.82
C ASP A 109 -0.07 -4.73 0.87
N GLY A 110 -0.55 -4.23 -0.28
CA GLY A 110 -1.26 -2.97 -0.41
C GLY A 110 -0.42 -1.73 -0.17
N ARG A 111 0.89 -1.87 -0.04
CA ARG A 111 1.81 -0.75 0.22
C ARG A 111 2.22 -0.03 -1.06
N GLY A 112 2.86 1.11 -0.91
CA GLY A 112 3.11 2.03 -2.01
C GLY A 112 1.86 2.83 -2.38
N GLY A 113 1.88 3.44 -3.57
CA GLY A 113 0.76 4.23 -4.07
C GLY A 113 0.82 5.71 -3.69
N ALA A 114 -0.27 6.41 -3.99
CA ALA A 114 -0.34 7.87 -3.90
C ALA A 114 -0.92 8.39 -2.58
N SER A 115 -1.49 7.53 -1.73
CA SER A 115 -2.36 7.94 -0.61
C SER A 115 -1.66 8.70 0.51
N SER A 116 -0.33 8.69 0.57
CA SER A 116 0.46 9.30 1.65
C SER A 116 1.34 10.48 1.21
N GLY A 117 1.51 10.67 -0.11
CA GLY A 117 2.44 11.66 -0.65
C GLY A 117 3.91 11.31 -0.42
N SER A 118 4.23 10.03 -0.27
CA SER A 118 5.55 9.51 0.07
C SER A 118 6.63 9.75 -1.00
N GLN A 119 6.26 10.13 -2.25
CA GLN A 119 7.23 10.57 -3.26
C GLN A 119 8.12 11.74 -2.80
N ARG A 120 7.74 12.46 -1.75
CA ARG A 120 8.53 13.55 -1.16
C ARG A 120 9.71 13.08 -0.31
N PHE A 121 9.73 11.80 0.07
CA PHE A 121 10.66 11.22 1.04
C PHE A 121 11.56 10.16 0.43
N ALA A 122 12.69 9.90 1.07
CA ALA A 122 13.53 8.76 0.77
C ALA A 122 12.76 7.43 0.94
N PRO A 123 13.03 6.40 0.11
CA PRO A 123 13.97 6.41 -1.00
C PRO A 123 13.35 6.96 -2.29
N LEU A 124 12.02 7.16 -2.35
CA LEU A 124 11.27 7.46 -3.57
C LEU A 124 11.69 8.78 -4.21
N ASN A 125 11.96 9.82 -3.41
CA ASN A 125 12.40 11.12 -3.92
C ASN A 125 13.76 11.04 -4.67
N SER A 126 14.49 9.95 -4.47
CA SER A 126 15.85 9.75 -5.00
C SER A 126 15.96 8.57 -5.97
N TRP A 127 14.87 7.90 -6.30
CA TRP A 127 14.88 6.84 -7.30
C TRP A 127 15.31 7.37 -8.68
N PRO A 128 16.15 6.65 -9.43
CA PRO A 128 16.54 7.04 -10.79
C PRO A 128 15.35 7.32 -11.71
N ASP A 129 14.28 6.50 -11.58
CA ASP A 129 13.06 6.66 -12.36
C ASP A 129 12.26 7.92 -11.99
N ASN A 130 12.52 8.50 -10.82
CA ASN A 130 11.97 9.78 -10.37
C ASN A 130 12.86 10.99 -10.70
N GLY A 131 13.85 10.80 -11.57
CA GLY A 131 14.76 11.86 -12.00
C GLY A 131 14.02 13.15 -12.38
N ASN A 132 14.46 14.27 -11.81
CA ASN A 132 13.89 15.61 -11.97
C ASN A 132 12.46 15.83 -11.45
N LEU A 133 11.76 14.85 -10.85
CA LEU A 133 10.43 15.10 -10.28
C LEU A 133 10.44 16.00 -9.02
N ASP A 134 11.58 16.22 -8.40
CA ASP A 134 11.80 17.28 -7.42
C ASP A 134 11.46 18.68 -7.99
N LYS A 135 11.80 18.93 -9.28
CA LYS A 135 11.45 20.16 -9.98
C LYS A 135 9.93 20.23 -10.25
N ALA A 136 9.27 19.12 -10.58
CA ALA A 136 7.82 19.10 -10.72
C ALA A 136 7.10 19.51 -9.42
N ARG A 137 7.55 18.97 -8.29
CA ARG A 137 7.02 19.38 -6.97
C ARG A 137 7.32 20.84 -6.66
N ALA A 138 8.49 21.33 -7.03
CA ALA A 138 8.86 22.75 -6.83
C ALA A 138 7.99 23.70 -7.68
N LEU A 139 7.63 23.31 -8.90
CA LEU A 139 6.68 24.07 -9.73
C LEU A 139 5.28 24.15 -9.09
N LEU A 140 4.86 23.13 -8.35
CA LEU A 140 3.58 23.13 -7.62
C LEU A 140 3.62 23.94 -6.31
N TRP A 141 4.80 24.29 -5.79
CA TRP A 141 4.91 24.93 -4.49
C TRP A 141 4.09 26.23 -4.36
N PRO A 142 4.05 27.15 -5.33
CA PRO A 142 3.22 28.37 -5.22
C PRO A 142 1.74 28.05 -5.04
N ILE A 143 1.23 26.98 -5.66
CA ILE A 143 -0.15 26.51 -5.51
C ILE A 143 -0.34 25.90 -4.11
N LYS A 144 0.55 25.00 -3.71
CA LYS A 144 0.52 24.43 -2.35
C LYS A 144 0.56 25.50 -1.28
N GLN A 145 1.39 26.52 -1.47
CA GLN A 145 1.49 27.66 -0.56
C GLN A 145 0.18 28.47 -0.49
N LYS A 146 -0.49 28.69 -1.62
CA LYS A 146 -1.77 29.42 -1.70
C LYS A 146 -2.90 28.69 -0.99
N TYR A 147 -3.04 27.40 -1.20
CA TYR A 147 -4.15 26.58 -0.66
C TYR A 147 -3.83 25.94 0.70
N GLY A 148 -2.57 25.88 1.10
CA GLY A 148 -2.11 25.46 2.42
C GLY A 148 -2.64 24.07 2.82
N LYS A 149 -3.26 24.00 3.99
CA LYS A 149 -3.77 22.75 4.58
C LYS A 149 -5.08 22.24 3.94
N ALA A 150 -5.73 23.02 3.09
CA ALA A 150 -6.96 22.61 2.40
C ALA A 150 -6.70 21.56 1.31
N ILE A 151 -5.45 21.43 0.83
CA ILE A 151 -5.03 20.36 -0.08
C ILE A 151 -3.73 19.74 0.42
N SER A 152 -3.67 18.40 0.54
CA SER A 152 -2.44 17.66 0.81
C SER A 152 -1.51 17.67 -0.41
N TRP A 153 -0.24 17.36 -0.20
CA TRP A 153 0.66 17.08 -1.32
C TRP A 153 0.23 15.84 -2.11
N ALA A 154 -0.26 14.82 -1.40
CA ALA A 154 -0.75 13.59 -2.02
C ALA A 154 -1.88 13.90 -3.02
N ASP A 155 -2.92 14.63 -2.59
CA ASP A 155 -4.02 15.00 -3.47
C ASP A 155 -3.61 16.00 -4.56
N LEU A 156 -2.72 16.96 -4.25
CA LEU A 156 -2.26 17.96 -5.23
C LEU A 156 -1.48 17.34 -6.39
N MET A 157 -0.59 16.38 -6.10
CA MET A 157 0.18 15.70 -7.15
C MET A 157 -0.73 14.91 -8.11
N ILE A 158 -1.75 14.23 -7.59
CA ILE A 158 -2.71 13.50 -8.42
C ILE A 158 -3.63 14.45 -9.19
N LEU A 159 -4.14 15.49 -8.55
CA LEU A 159 -4.97 16.49 -9.21
C LEU A 159 -4.22 17.21 -10.34
N ALA A 160 -2.92 17.50 -10.13
CA ALA A 160 -2.09 18.09 -11.18
C ALA A 160 -1.98 17.17 -12.41
N GLY A 161 -1.86 15.84 -12.20
CA GLY A 161 -1.90 14.87 -13.29
C GLY A 161 -3.24 14.87 -14.06
N ASN A 162 -4.36 14.93 -13.33
CA ASN A 162 -5.69 15.03 -13.95
C ASN A 162 -5.83 16.32 -14.77
N CYS A 163 -5.52 17.46 -14.16
CA CYS A 163 -5.57 18.76 -14.86
C CYS A 163 -4.65 18.79 -16.08
N ALA A 164 -3.51 18.10 -16.03
CA ALA A 164 -2.60 17.99 -17.16
C ALA A 164 -3.27 17.26 -18.35
N ILE A 165 -3.86 16.08 -18.10
CA ILE A 165 -4.60 15.32 -19.13
C ILE A 165 -5.71 16.18 -19.73
N GLU A 166 -6.53 16.81 -18.87
CA GLU A 166 -7.67 17.64 -19.30
C GLU A 166 -7.22 18.86 -20.12
N SER A 167 -6.14 19.54 -19.71
CA SER A 167 -5.61 20.73 -20.40
C SER A 167 -5.07 20.43 -21.80
N MET A 168 -4.70 19.17 -22.04
CA MET A 168 -4.23 18.67 -23.35
C MET A 168 -5.34 17.96 -24.15
N GLY A 169 -6.60 18.11 -23.74
CA GLY A 169 -7.78 17.61 -24.47
C GLY A 169 -8.19 16.18 -24.15
N GLY A 170 -7.51 15.51 -23.23
CA GLY A 170 -7.91 14.21 -22.71
C GLY A 170 -9.10 14.30 -21.74
N GLN A 171 -9.76 13.18 -21.51
CA GLN A 171 -10.83 13.07 -20.52
C GLN A 171 -10.35 12.24 -19.34
N THR A 172 -10.68 12.66 -18.13
CA THR A 172 -10.48 11.86 -16.92
C THR A 172 -11.81 11.25 -16.48
N PHE A 173 -11.75 10.11 -15.79
CA PHE A 173 -12.96 9.46 -15.26
C PHE A 173 -13.52 10.21 -14.05
N GLY A 174 -12.67 10.99 -13.38
CA GLY A 174 -12.99 11.84 -12.24
C GLY A 174 -11.79 12.04 -11.33
N PHE A 175 -12.05 12.66 -10.17
CA PHE A 175 -11.08 12.89 -9.11
C PHE A 175 -11.74 12.77 -7.74
N ALA A 176 -11.07 12.07 -6.83
CA ALA A 176 -11.40 12.09 -5.42
C ALA A 176 -10.22 12.59 -4.60
N GLY A 177 -10.46 13.51 -3.69
CA GLY A 177 -9.55 13.85 -2.61
C GLY A 177 -9.73 12.92 -1.41
N GLY A 178 -8.93 13.13 -0.38
CA GLY A 178 -8.98 12.35 0.87
C GLY A 178 -7.68 11.63 1.21
N ARG A 179 -6.60 11.86 0.43
CA ARG A 179 -5.25 11.38 0.71
C ARG A 179 -4.60 12.33 1.71
N ALA A 180 -4.40 11.87 2.95
CA ALA A 180 -3.69 12.65 3.95
C ALA A 180 -2.17 12.47 3.81
N ASP A 181 -1.42 13.57 3.99
CA ASP A 181 0.04 13.53 3.94
C ASP A 181 0.62 12.79 5.15
N VAL A 182 1.68 11.99 4.91
CA VAL A 182 2.62 11.57 5.96
C VAL A 182 3.76 12.57 6.09
N TRP A 183 4.47 12.53 7.24
CA TRP A 183 5.50 13.52 7.60
C TRP A 183 6.88 12.91 7.80
N GLU A 184 7.02 11.62 7.50
CA GLU A 184 8.27 10.87 7.61
C GLU A 184 8.33 9.78 6.52
N PRO A 185 9.52 9.26 6.18
CA PRO A 185 9.66 8.13 5.27
C PRO A 185 8.89 6.89 5.77
N GLU A 186 8.32 6.12 4.84
CA GLU A 186 7.60 4.88 5.14
C GLU A 186 8.60 3.71 5.30
N ASP A 187 9.03 3.44 6.54
CA ASP A 187 10.01 2.40 6.87
C ASP A 187 9.41 0.97 6.84
N ASP A 188 8.08 0.83 6.73
CA ASP A 188 7.38 -0.44 6.65
C ASP A 188 7.36 -1.03 5.23
N ILE A 189 7.86 -0.30 4.23
CA ILE A 189 7.87 -0.75 2.84
C ILE A 189 9.21 -1.37 2.47
N TYR A 190 9.18 -2.67 2.16
CA TYR A 190 10.34 -3.38 1.61
C TYR A 190 10.45 -3.13 0.10
N TRP A 191 11.54 -2.52 -0.35
CA TRP A 191 11.75 -2.16 -1.75
C TRP A 191 12.67 -3.12 -2.53
N GLY A 192 13.27 -4.09 -1.88
CA GLY A 192 14.15 -5.09 -2.48
C GLY A 192 15.46 -5.29 -1.72
N PRO A 193 16.23 -6.33 -2.05
CA PRO A 193 17.50 -6.65 -1.39
C PRO A 193 18.68 -5.83 -1.90
N GLU A 194 18.49 -5.08 -2.99
CA GLU A 194 19.58 -4.38 -3.68
C GLU A 194 20.09 -3.19 -2.86
N THR A 195 21.38 -2.97 -2.92
CA THR A 195 22.11 -1.86 -2.27
C THR A 195 22.58 -0.80 -3.28
N THR A 196 22.28 -0.99 -4.55
CA THR A 196 22.64 -0.08 -5.65
C THR A 196 21.42 0.19 -6.52
N TRP A 197 21.35 1.41 -7.09
CA TRP A 197 20.30 1.76 -8.04
C TRP A 197 20.34 0.85 -9.28
N LEU A 198 19.17 0.50 -9.80
CA LEU A 198 18.94 -0.36 -10.94
C LEU A 198 19.48 -1.80 -10.78
N GLY A 199 19.75 -2.23 -9.56
CA GLY A 199 20.01 -3.64 -9.24
C GLY A 199 18.76 -4.50 -9.52
N ASP A 200 18.99 -5.79 -9.80
CA ASP A 200 17.96 -6.76 -10.16
C ASP A 200 18.09 -8.09 -9.39
N GLU A 201 18.63 -8.04 -8.18
CA GLU A 201 18.84 -9.22 -7.31
C GLU A 201 17.53 -9.85 -6.80
N ARG A 202 16.37 -9.28 -7.15
CA ARG A 202 15.01 -9.68 -6.74
C ARG A 202 14.41 -10.85 -7.49
N TYR A 203 15.10 -11.36 -8.50
CA TYR A 203 14.65 -12.49 -9.31
C TYR A 203 15.20 -13.82 -8.83
N SER A 204 14.37 -14.87 -8.98
CA SER A 204 14.79 -16.27 -8.86
C SER A 204 14.33 -17.06 -10.09
N GLY A 205 14.88 -18.27 -10.28
CA GLY A 205 14.48 -19.17 -11.36
C GLY A 205 14.53 -18.52 -12.76
N ASP A 206 13.45 -18.65 -13.52
CA ASP A 206 13.28 -18.05 -14.85
C ASP A 206 12.59 -16.69 -14.76
N ARG A 207 13.24 -15.72 -14.11
CA ARG A 207 12.74 -14.35 -13.84
C ARG A 207 11.44 -14.34 -13.03
N GLU A 208 11.39 -15.09 -11.94
CA GLU A 208 10.33 -15.00 -10.96
C GLU A 208 10.62 -13.83 -10.01
N LEU A 209 9.77 -12.80 -10.05
CA LEU A 209 9.89 -11.63 -9.20
C LEU A 209 9.50 -11.97 -7.76
N ALA A 210 10.40 -11.69 -6.82
CA ALA A 210 10.15 -11.95 -5.40
C ALA A 210 8.95 -11.15 -4.86
N ASN A 211 8.10 -11.80 -4.05
CA ASN A 211 7.06 -11.09 -3.31
C ASN A 211 7.71 -10.32 -2.13
N PRO A 212 7.19 -9.13 -1.78
CA PRO A 212 5.99 -8.44 -2.32
C PRO A 212 6.30 -7.43 -3.44
N LEU A 213 7.47 -7.49 -4.07
CA LEU A 213 7.97 -6.46 -4.99
C LEU A 213 7.06 -6.27 -6.21
N GLY A 214 6.94 -5.01 -6.67
CA GLY A 214 6.16 -4.65 -7.85
C GLY A 214 7.01 -4.34 -9.09
N ALA A 215 8.22 -3.79 -8.91
CA ALA A 215 9.09 -3.36 -9.99
C ALA A 215 10.21 -4.35 -10.29
N VAL A 216 10.68 -4.36 -11.54
CA VAL A 216 11.72 -5.30 -12.00
C VAL A 216 13.13 -4.97 -11.52
N GLN A 217 13.39 -3.71 -11.15
CA GLN A 217 14.70 -3.26 -10.68
C GLN A 217 14.54 -2.24 -9.54
N MET A 218 15.56 -2.15 -8.69
CA MET A 218 15.58 -1.14 -7.62
C MET A 218 15.59 0.27 -8.20
N GLY A 219 14.65 1.10 -7.76
CA GLY A 219 14.53 2.48 -8.19
C GLY A 219 13.79 2.71 -9.50
N LEU A 220 13.17 1.67 -10.05
CA LEU A 220 12.15 1.77 -11.11
C LEU A 220 10.75 1.72 -10.52
N ILE A 221 9.78 2.27 -11.25
CA ILE A 221 8.36 2.16 -10.88
C ILE A 221 7.77 0.84 -11.40
N TYR A 222 8.17 0.38 -12.59
CA TYR A 222 7.66 -0.85 -13.21
C TYR A 222 8.73 -1.61 -14.01
N VAL A 223 9.06 -1.23 -15.24
CA VAL A 223 9.98 -1.98 -16.13
C VAL A 223 11.11 -1.13 -16.68
N ASN A 224 12.20 -1.78 -17.07
CA ASN A 224 13.28 -1.12 -17.80
C ASN A 224 12.83 -0.82 -19.25
N PRO A 225 12.80 0.45 -19.68
CA PRO A 225 12.32 0.83 -21.02
C PRO A 225 13.22 0.33 -22.14
N GLU A 226 14.47 0.01 -21.85
CA GLU A 226 15.40 -0.60 -22.83
C GLU A 226 15.18 -2.11 -23.02
N GLY A 227 14.29 -2.71 -22.22
CA GLY A 227 14.04 -4.16 -22.12
C GLY A 227 14.71 -4.79 -20.91
N PRO A 228 14.42 -6.07 -20.60
CA PRO A 228 14.96 -6.77 -19.44
C PRO A 228 16.48 -6.69 -19.36
N ASN A 229 17.00 -6.13 -18.27
CA ASN A 229 18.44 -5.90 -18.05
C ASN A 229 19.12 -5.08 -19.16
N GLY A 230 18.38 -4.14 -19.78
CA GLY A 230 18.88 -3.35 -20.92
C GLY A 230 19.00 -4.14 -22.22
N ASN A 231 18.43 -5.34 -22.31
CA ASN A 231 18.37 -6.11 -23.55
C ASN A 231 17.10 -5.77 -24.35
N PRO A 232 17.20 -5.31 -25.61
CA PRO A 232 16.07 -4.83 -26.40
C PRO A 232 15.20 -5.97 -26.98
N ASP A 233 14.79 -6.89 -26.13
CA ASP A 233 13.85 -7.99 -26.45
C ASP A 233 12.42 -7.59 -26.05
N ALA A 234 11.63 -7.18 -27.05
CA ALA A 234 10.24 -6.76 -26.84
C ALA A 234 9.32 -7.88 -26.32
N THR A 235 9.61 -9.15 -26.66
CA THR A 235 8.84 -10.28 -26.15
C THR A 235 9.10 -10.51 -24.65
N ALA A 236 10.33 -10.43 -24.25
CA ALA A 236 10.72 -10.53 -22.84
C ALA A 236 10.22 -9.31 -22.05
N SER A 237 10.29 -8.10 -22.64
CA SER A 237 9.71 -6.89 -22.05
C SER A 237 8.20 -7.02 -21.82
N GLY A 238 7.45 -7.60 -22.77
CA GLY A 238 6.01 -7.86 -22.62
C GLY A 238 5.67 -8.75 -21.43
N ARG A 239 6.53 -9.71 -21.09
CA ARG A 239 6.38 -10.55 -19.89
C ARG A 239 6.62 -9.76 -18.60
N ASP A 240 7.70 -8.98 -18.55
CA ASP A 240 8.00 -8.13 -17.39
C ASP A 240 6.88 -7.09 -17.16
N ILE A 241 6.38 -6.46 -18.23
CA ILE A 241 5.26 -5.51 -18.16
C ILE A 241 4.03 -6.19 -17.56
N ARG A 242 3.64 -7.35 -18.06
CA ARG A 242 2.45 -8.08 -17.56
C ARG A 242 2.56 -8.42 -16.09
N GLU A 243 3.74 -8.91 -15.66
CA GLU A 243 4.01 -9.22 -14.27
C GLU A 243 3.89 -7.99 -13.36
N THR A 244 4.55 -6.89 -13.70
CA THR A 244 4.59 -5.69 -12.85
C THR A 244 3.25 -4.96 -12.83
N PHE A 245 2.56 -4.86 -13.98
CA PHE A 245 1.26 -4.22 -14.04
C PHE A 245 0.17 -5.05 -13.34
N ALA A 246 0.23 -6.39 -13.41
CA ALA A 246 -0.65 -7.26 -12.61
C ALA A 246 -0.45 -7.02 -11.11
N ARG A 247 0.80 -6.80 -10.66
CA ARG A 247 1.10 -6.45 -9.27
C ARG A 247 0.59 -5.06 -8.87
N MET A 248 0.35 -4.17 -9.83
CA MET A 248 -0.36 -2.90 -9.62
C MET A 248 -1.89 -3.04 -9.77
N ALA A 249 -2.42 -4.24 -9.84
CA ALA A 249 -3.84 -4.57 -10.07
C ALA A 249 -4.36 -4.28 -11.49
N MET A 250 -3.48 -4.13 -12.50
CA MET A 250 -3.87 -3.85 -13.89
C MET A 250 -3.91 -5.13 -14.72
N ASN A 251 -4.97 -5.29 -15.49
CA ASN A 251 -5.06 -6.33 -16.54
C ASN A 251 -4.42 -5.88 -17.85
N ASP A 252 -4.40 -6.73 -18.88
CA ASP A 252 -3.76 -6.43 -20.16
C ASP A 252 -4.40 -5.23 -20.88
N GLU A 253 -5.72 -5.05 -20.80
CA GLU A 253 -6.43 -3.90 -21.42
C GLU A 253 -6.08 -2.59 -20.73
N GLU A 254 -6.10 -2.57 -19.39
CA GLU A 254 -5.69 -1.44 -18.57
C GLU A 254 -4.21 -1.10 -18.78
N THR A 255 -3.36 -2.12 -18.91
CA THR A 255 -1.92 -1.96 -19.18
C THR A 255 -1.66 -1.27 -20.50
N VAL A 256 -2.25 -1.77 -21.59
CA VAL A 256 -2.11 -1.14 -22.92
C VAL A 256 -2.68 0.28 -22.92
N ALA A 257 -3.84 0.49 -22.27
CA ALA A 257 -4.45 1.82 -22.17
C ALA A 257 -3.51 2.81 -21.45
N LEU A 258 -2.90 2.39 -20.33
CA LEU A 258 -1.99 3.23 -19.57
C LEU A 258 -0.70 3.53 -20.33
N VAL A 259 -0.06 2.52 -20.93
CA VAL A 259 1.19 2.72 -21.70
C VAL A 259 0.94 3.66 -22.89
N ALA A 260 -0.05 3.35 -23.74
CA ALA A 260 -0.35 4.14 -24.91
C ALA A 260 -0.85 5.56 -24.56
N GLY A 261 -1.73 5.67 -23.55
CA GLY A 261 -2.26 6.95 -23.10
C GLY A 261 -1.20 7.83 -22.47
N GLY A 262 -0.31 7.26 -21.66
CA GLY A 262 0.82 7.98 -21.05
C GLY A 262 1.82 8.46 -22.12
N HIS A 263 2.20 7.59 -23.04
CA HIS A 263 3.15 7.90 -24.10
C HIS A 263 2.54 8.70 -25.29
N THR A 264 1.24 8.98 -25.26
CA THR A 264 0.66 10.02 -26.12
C THR A 264 1.26 11.39 -25.82
N PHE A 265 1.70 11.61 -24.57
CA PHE A 265 2.18 12.91 -24.08
C PHE A 265 3.68 12.96 -23.88
N GLY A 266 4.27 14.13 -24.19
CA GLY A 266 5.64 14.50 -23.81
C GLY A 266 6.73 13.81 -24.60
N LYS A 267 7.89 13.79 -23.97
CA LYS A 267 9.12 13.19 -24.51
C LYS A 267 9.98 12.59 -23.38
N ALA A 268 10.84 11.66 -23.73
CA ALA A 268 11.95 11.24 -22.91
C ALA A 268 13.16 12.20 -23.07
N HIS A 269 14.04 12.25 -22.06
CA HIS A 269 15.19 13.16 -22.02
C HIS A 269 16.49 12.38 -21.83
N GLY A 270 17.34 12.43 -22.81
CA GLY A 270 18.63 11.76 -22.85
C GLY A 270 19.63 12.56 -23.70
N ALA A 271 19.72 13.88 -23.46
CA ALA A 271 20.55 14.79 -24.23
C ALA A 271 22.05 14.46 -24.17
N GLY A 272 22.51 13.81 -23.08
CA GLY A 272 23.89 13.43 -22.88
C GLY A 272 24.05 12.29 -21.87
N ASP A 273 25.29 11.83 -21.66
CA ASP A 273 25.62 10.75 -20.73
C ASP A 273 25.36 11.18 -19.28
N PRO A 274 24.42 10.56 -18.56
CA PRO A 274 24.14 10.91 -17.17
C PRO A 274 25.35 10.67 -16.25
N GLY A 275 26.21 9.70 -16.55
CA GLY A 275 27.42 9.41 -15.78
C GLY A 275 28.49 10.51 -15.89
N GLU A 276 28.44 11.32 -16.97
CA GLU A 276 29.35 12.45 -17.17
C GLU A 276 28.78 13.76 -16.63
N PHE A 277 27.48 14.01 -16.78
CA PHE A 277 26.89 15.34 -16.61
C PHE A 277 25.95 15.47 -15.40
N VAL A 278 25.38 14.39 -14.89
CA VAL A 278 24.34 14.46 -13.86
C VAL A 278 24.92 14.21 -12.47
N GLY A 279 24.67 15.13 -11.55
CA GLY A 279 25.02 15.03 -10.14
C GLY A 279 24.17 14.01 -9.37
N PRO A 280 24.40 13.88 -8.06
CA PRO A 280 23.66 12.94 -7.22
C PRO A 280 22.17 13.26 -7.15
N GLU A 281 21.42 12.27 -6.73
CA GLU A 281 19.99 12.35 -6.39
C GLU A 281 19.76 13.28 -5.18
N PRO A 282 18.51 13.70 -4.88
CA PRO A 282 18.20 14.64 -3.80
C PRO A 282 18.79 14.30 -2.43
N GLU A 283 18.72 13.03 -2.00
CA GLU A 283 19.28 12.61 -0.70
C GLU A 283 20.82 12.57 -0.69
N GLY A 284 21.42 12.39 -1.84
CA GLY A 284 22.88 12.45 -2.03
C GLY A 284 23.42 13.82 -2.36
N GLY A 285 22.53 14.81 -2.62
CA GLY A 285 22.87 16.18 -2.98
C GLY A 285 23.48 16.98 -1.81
N SER A 286 24.06 18.15 -2.12
CA SER A 286 24.64 19.01 -1.11
C SER A 286 23.55 19.91 -0.46
N MET A 287 23.84 20.44 0.73
CA MET A 287 22.86 21.26 1.47
C MET A 287 22.46 22.54 0.72
N GLU A 288 23.39 23.11 -0.04
CA GLU A 288 23.16 24.32 -0.84
C GLU A 288 22.22 24.09 -2.01
N ASP A 289 22.02 22.83 -2.44
CA ASP A 289 21.06 22.47 -3.49
C ASP A 289 19.60 22.46 -2.97
N MET A 290 19.40 22.65 -1.65
CA MET A 290 18.10 22.83 -1.02
C MET A 290 17.08 21.72 -1.34
N GLY A 291 17.55 20.46 -1.48
CA GLY A 291 16.73 19.30 -1.78
C GLY A 291 16.50 19.05 -3.26
N PHE A 292 17.11 19.83 -4.15
CA PHE A 292 17.21 19.46 -5.57
C PHE A 292 18.34 18.46 -5.79
N GLY A 293 18.07 17.44 -6.55
CA GLY A 293 19.06 16.48 -7.03
C GLY A 293 19.26 16.56 -8.52
N TRP A 294 20.08 15.66 -9.05
CA TRP A 294 20.34 15.52 -10.49
C TRP A 294 20.74 16.83 -11.16
N ILE A 295 21.54 17.63 -10.45
CA ILE A 295 22.07 18.88 -11.02
C ILE A 295 22.88 18.54 -12.26
N ASN A 296 22.44 19.06 -13.40
CA ASN A 296 23.02 18.75 -14.70
C ASN A 296 24.00 19.84 -15.13
N SER A 297 25.23 19.42 -15.46
CA SER A 297 26.31 20.33 -15.90
C SER A 297 26.43 20.47 -17.43
N MET A 298 25.60 19.74 -18.21
CA MET A 298 25.57 19.83 -19.65
C MET A 298 24.85 21.11 -20.09
N GLY A 299 25.50 21.93 -20.88
CA GLY A 299 24.91 23.14 -21.47
C GLY A 299 24.20 24.04 -20.46
N SER A 300 22.89 24.21 -20.60
CA SER A 300 22.04 24.97 -19.67
C SER A 300 21.61 24.16 -18.44
N GLY A 301 21.81 22.87 -18.44
CA GLY A 301 21.35 21.93 -17.42
C GLY A 301 19.84 21.59 -17.46
N HIS A 302 19.09 22.21 -18.35
CA HIS A 302 17.65 22.03 -18.52
C HIS A 302 17.22 22.32 -19.97
N GLY A 303 15.92 22.28 -20.28
CA GLY A 303 15.42 22.47 -21.63
C GLY A 303 15.99 21.44 -22.60
N VAL A 304 16.63 21.87 -23.67
CA VAL A 304 17.25 20.98 -24.69
C VAL A 304 18.37 20.09 -24.13
N ASP A 305 18.98 20.49 -23.01
CA ASP A 305 20.07 19.77 -22.36
C ASP A 305 19.59 18.84 -21.24
N THR A 306 18.27 18.68 -21.06
CA THR A 306 17.71 17.85 -19.97
C THR A 306 18.12 16.39 -20.11
N ILE A 307 18.50 15.76 -18.96
CA ILE A 307 18.83 14.35 -18.85
C ILE A 307 17.97 13.74 -17.74
N THR A 308 17.25 12.64 -18.02
CA THR A 308 16.47 11.85 -17.06
C THR A 308 16.64 10.36 -17.27
N SER A 309 15.85 9.72 -18.15
CA SER A 309 15.84 8.26 -18.38
C SER A 309 16.93 7.73 -19.30
N GLY A 310 17.64 8.60 -19.96
CA GLY A 310 18.61 8.24 -20.99
C GLY A 310 18.04 8.02 -22.40
N LEU A 311 16.75 7.64 -22.56
CA LEU A 311 16.07 7.69 -23.86
C LEU A 311 15.85 9.15 -24.27
N GLU A 312 15.81 9.41 -25.60
CA GLU A 312 15.62 10.76 -26.13
C GLU A 312 14.57 10.78 -27.23
N GLY A 313 13.61 11.71 -27.13
CA GLY A 313 12.60 11.97 -28.16
C GLY A 313 11.17 11.74 -27.69
N ALA A 314 10.21 12.13 -28.55
CA ALA A 314 8.79 11.95 -28.31
C ALA A 314 8.24 10.75 -29.11
N TRP A 315 7.14 10.19 -28.63
CA TRP A 315 6.46 9.05 -29.26
C TRP A 315 5.53 9.48 -30.40
N THR A 316 5.05 10.72 -30.34
CA THR A 316 3.97 11.21 -31.20
C THR A 316 4.33 12.56 -31.84
N PRO A 317 3.71 12.92 -32.97
CA PRO A 317 3.87 14.25 -33.57
C PRO A 317 3.16 15.36 -32.79
N THR A 318 2.29 15.02 -31.85
CA THR A 318 1.42 15.92 -31.07
C THR A 318 1.62 15.78 -29.55
N PRO A 319 2.86 16.01 -29.00
CA PRO A 319 3.21 15.61 -27.63
C PRO A 319 2.44 16.29 -26.49
N ILE A 320 1.65 17.32 -26.80
CA ILE A 320 0.82 18.06 -25.81
C ILE A 320 -0.68 18.05 -26.19
N GLN A 321 -1.10 17.03 -26.93
CA GLN A 321 -2.49 16.87 -27.33
C GLN A 321 -2.92 15.41 -27.19
N TRP A 322 -4.10 15.18 -26.62
CA TRP A 322 -4.73 13.87 -26.62
C TRP A 322 -5.27 13.55 -28.00
N ASP A 323 -4.78 12.48 -28.61
CA ASP A 323 -5.28 11.93 -29.87
C ASP A 323 -4.85 10.45 -29.99
N ASN A 324 -5.07 9.84 -31.17
CA ASN A 324 -4.70 8.45 -31.43
C ASN A 324 -3.32 8.27 -32.07
N SER A 325 -2.52 9.34 -32.12
CA SER A 325 -1.25 9.37 -32.85
C SER A 325 -0.18 8.42 -32.32
N TYR A 326 -0.28 7.97 -31.04
CA TYR A 326 0.59 6.92 -30.52
C TYR A 326 0.46 5.63 -31.35
N PHE A 327 -0.76 5.15 -31.58
CA PHE A 327 -0.97 3.94 -32.37
C PHE A 327 -0.73 4.17 -33.87
N ASP A 328 -1.08 5.35 -34.40
CA ASP A 328 -0.74 5.72 -35.77
C ASP A 328 0.76 5.64 -36.01
N THR A 329 1.57 6.10 -35.05
CA THR A 329 3.03 6.07 -35.09
C THR A 329 3.54 4.65 -34.90
N LEU A 330 3.10 3.92 -33.88
CA LEU A 330 3.54 2.57 -33.57
C LEU A 330 3.33 1.59 -34.72
N PHE A 331 2.20 1.67 -35.40
CA PHE A 331 1.82 0.79 -36.53
C PHE A 331 2.15 1.35 -37.90
N GLY A 332 2.33 2.68 -38.03
CA GLY A 332 2.57 3.35 -39.28
C GLY A 332 3.99 3.20 -39.84
N TYR A 333 4.94 2.85 -39.01
CA TYR A 333 6.35 2.72 -39.42
C TYR A 333 6.87 1.31 -39.21
N GLU A 334 7.95 0.98 -39.95
CA GLU A 334 8.87 -0.10 -39.60
C GLU A 334 10.00 0.48 -38.75
N TRP A 335 10.42 -0.27 -37.75
CA TRP A 335 11.33 0.19 -36.70
C TRP A 335 12.67 -0.50 -36.74
N GLU A 336 13.75 0.23 -36.46
CA GLU A 336 15.09 -0.32 -36.24
C GLU A 336 15.68 0.17 -34.92
N LEU A 337 16.54 -0.64 -34.32
CA LEU A 337 17.19 -0.32 -33.07
C LEU A 337 18.27 0.75 -33.28
N THR A 338 18.30 1.75 -32.40
CA THR A 338 19.28 2.83 -32.38
C THR A 338 19.71 3.15 -30.96
N LYS A 339 20.56 4.14 -30.80
CA LYS A 339 20.92 4.69 -29.48
C LYS A 339 20.62 6.16 -29.39
N SER A 340 20.16 6.58 -28.22
CA SER A 340 20.04 8.00 -27.85
C SER A 340 21.41 8.68 -27.73
N PRO A 341 21.48 10.01 -27.62
CA PRO A 341 22.72 10.72 -27.30
C PRO A 341 23.33 10.28 -25.94
N ALA A 342 22.52 9.88 -24.99
CA ALA A 342 22.94 9.32 -23.70
C ALA A 342 23.44 7.87 -23.79
N GLY A 343 23.32 7.22 -24.95
CA GLY A 343 23.75 5.85 -25.18
C GLY A 343 22.71 4.78 -24.90
N ALA A 344 21.51 5.13 -24.44
CA ALA A 344 20.40 4.20 -24.18
C ALA A 344 19.84 3.63 -25.48
N GLN A 345 19.41 2.38 -25.45
CA GLN A 345 18.83 1.68 -26.60
C GLN A 345 17.36 2.11 -26.78
N GLN A 346 17.01 2.51 -28.00
CA GLN A 346 15.65 2.89 -28.38
C GLN A 346 15.39 2.54 -29.85
N TRP A 347 14.16 2.65 -30.28
CA TRP A 347 13.75 2.33 -31.65
C TRP A 347 13.42 3.60 -32.41
N THR A 348 13.82 3.64 -33.69
CA THR A 348 13.57 4.74 -34.62
C THR A 348 12.95 4.21 -35.91
N PRO A 349 12.07 4.99 -36.60
CA PRO A 349 11.57 4.59 -37.92
C PRO A 349 12.66 4.43 -38.96
N THR A 350 12.55 3.39 -39.79
CA THR A 350 13.44 3.19 -40.94
C THR A 350 13.16 4.18 -42.06
N ASP A 351 11.95 4.78 -42.09
CA ASP A 351 11.52 5.76 -43.11
C ASP A 351 12.16 7.13 -42.80
N ALA A 352 12.96 7.62 -43.74
CA ALA A 352 13.61 8.93 -43.65
C ALA A 352 12.65 10.11 -43.56
N SER A 353 11.40 9.98 -44.08
CA SER A 353 10.38 11.03 -43.99
C SER A 353 9.90 11.29 -42.58
N ALA A 354 10.04 10.30 -41.69
CA ALA A 354 9.67 10.42 -40.27
C ALA A 354 10.46 11.50 -39.53
N LYS A 355 11.66 11.88 -40.01
CA LYS A 355 12.53 12.91 -39.41
C LYS A 355 11.94 14.31 -39.35
N THR A 356 10.83 14.53 -40.02
CA THR A 356 10.16 15.83 -40.09
C THR A 356 8.77 15.85 -39.43
N THR A 357 8.46 14.81 -38.64
CA THR A 357 7.10 14.63 -38.14
C THR A 357 6.91 15.12 -36.69
N VAL A 358 7.94 15.07 -35.86
CA VAL A 358 7.87 15.48 -34.45
C VAL A 358 8.53 16.85 -34.28
N PRO A 359 7.84 17.87 -33.70
CA PRO A 359 8.46 19.16 -33.39
C PRO A 359 9.54 19.01 -32.32
N ASP A 360 10.54 19.90 -32.34
CA ASP A 360 11.46 20.04 -31.19
C ASP A 360 10.73 20.72 -30.02
N ALA A 361 11.12 20.34 -28.80
CA ALA A 361 10.45 20.81 -27.59
C ALA A 361 10.71 22.32 -27.29
N HIS A 362 11.84 22.88 -27.80
CA HIS A 362 12.28 24.24 -27.46
C HIS A 362 12.64 25.09 -28.68
N ASP A 363 12.81 24.49 -29.88
CA ASP A 363 13.08 25.21 -31.14
C ASP A 363 12.06 24.87 -32.22
N PRO A 364 11.12 25.77 -32.55
CA PRO A 364 10.07 25.51 -33.53
C PRO A 364 10.61 25.32 -34.96
N ALA A 365 11.87 25.64 -35.23
CA ALA A 365 12.50 25.43 -36.56
C ALA A 365 13.11 24.04 -36.72
N VAL A 366 13.19 23.26 -35.66
CA VAL A 366 13.79 21.92 -35.64
C VAL A 366 12.69 20.85 -35.56
N THR A 367 12.91 19.72 -36.23
CA THR A 367 12.02 18.55 -36.18
C THR A 367 12.83 17.26 -36.05
N HIS A 368 12.18 16.25 -35.50
CA HIS A 368 12.77 14.94 -35.22
C HIS A 368 11.93 13.78 -35.78
N ALA A 369 12.48 12.59 -35.80
CA ALA A 369 11.70 11.36 -35.91
C ALA A 369 11.07 11.02 -34.56
N PRO A 370 9.93 10.35 -34.53
CA PRO A 370 9.41 9.76 -33.29
C PRO A 370 10.33 8.63 -32.83
N MET A 371 10.25 8.29 -31.56
CA MET A 371 10.94 7.13 -31.00
C MET A 371 9.98 6.18 -30.30
N MET A 372 10.41 4.94 -30.13
CA MET A 372 9.75 3.95 -29.25
C MET A 372 10.77 3.33 -28.32
N SER A 373 10.36 3.04 -27.08
CA SER A 373 11.10 2.18 -26.16
C SER A 373 10.91 0.70 -26.54
N THR A 374 11.69 -0.19 -25.95
CA THR A 374 11.46 -1.64 -26.10
C THR A 374 10.14 -2.05 -25.46
N ALA A 375 9.72 -1.36 -24.38
CA ALA A 375 8.40 -1.55 -23.78
C ALA A 375 7.24 -1.17 -24.73
N ASP A 376 7.39 -0.09 -25.52
CA ASP A 376 6.41 0.26 -26.56
C ASP A 376 6.34 -0.79 -27.65
N MET A 377 7.49 -1.31 -28.06
CA MET A 377 7.52 -2.38 -29.06
C MET A 377 6.82 -3.65 -28.60
N ALA A 378 6.76 -3.91 -27.29
CA ALA A 378 5.97 -5.00 -26.73
C ALA A 378 4.47 -4.84 -27.01
N MET A 379 3.94 -3.60 -27.04
CA MET A 379 2.53 -3.32 -27.38
C MET A 379 2.17 -3.72 -28.81
N ARG A 380 3.17 -3.80 -29.71
CA ARG A 380 3.01 -4.24 -31.10
C ARG A 380 3.30 -5.73 -31.30
N ILE A 381 4.17 -6.35 -30.45
CA ILE A 381 4.75 -7.67 -30.71
C ILE A 381 4.15 -8.76 -29.82
N ASP A 382 3.81 -8.46 -28.56
CA ASP A 382 3.14 -9.42 -27.69
C ASP A 382 1.72 -9.69 -28.23
N PRO A 383 1.33 -10.97 -28.47
CA PRO A 383 0.06 -11.27 -29.14
C PRO A 383 -1.19 -10.77 -28.41
N SER A 384 -1.18 -10.72 -27.09
CA SER A 384 -2.30 -10.20 -26.29
C SER A 384 -2.36 -8.68 -26.39
N TYR A 385 -1.22 -8.01 -26.22
CA TYR A 385 -1.13 -6.56 -26.30
C TYR A 385 -1.37 -6.04 -27.72
N GLU A 386 -0.85 -6.71 -28.76
CA GLU A 386 -1.09 -6.33 -30.14
C GLU A 386 -2.59 -6.33 -30.47
N LYS A 387 -3.32 -7.34 -30.03
CA LYS A 387 -4.77 -7.43 -30.27
C LYS A 387 -5.50 -6.23 -29.65
N ILE A 388 -5.17 -5.87 -28.40
CA ILE A 388 -5.77 -4.74 -27.69
C ILE A 388 -5.34 -3.43 -28.35
N SER A 389 -4.06 -3.25 -28.67
CA SER A 389 -3.52 -2.06 -29.32
C SER A 389 -4.18 -1.79 -30.68
N ARG A 390 -4.42 -2.83 -31.47
CA ARG A 390 -5.13 -2.69 -32.75
C ARG A 390 -6.61 -2.38 -32.58
N ASP A 391 -7.25 -2.91 -31.55
CA ASP A 391 -8.64 -2.56 -31.23
C ASP A 391 -8.74 -1.10 -30.79
N PHE A 392 -7.85 -0.62 -29.95
CA PHE A 392 -7.79 0.80 -29.56
C PHE A 392 -7.45 1.72 -30.72
N HIS A 393 -6.52 1.30 -31.61
CA HIS A 393 -6.21 2.04 -32.83
C HIS A 393 -7.44 2.20 -33.73
N ALA A 394 -8.24 1.15 -33.88
CA ALA A 394 -9.46 1.17 -34.69
C ALA A 394 -10.64 1.90 -33.99
N ASN A 395 -10.62 2.03 -32.66
CA ASN A 395 -11.71 2.54 -31.85
C ASN A 395 -11.21 3.60 -30.84
N PRO A 396 -10.89 4.84 -31.27
CA PRO A 396 -10.31 5.88 -30.42
C PRO A 396 -11.16 6.23 -29.18
N ASP A 397 -12.49 6.21 -29.30
CA ASP A 397 -13.39 6.49 -28.17
C ASP A 397 -13.28 5.39 -27.08
N LYS A 398 -13.12 4.12 -27.50
CA LYS A 398 -12.87 3.01 -26.57
C LYS A 398 -11.53 3.17 -25.85
N PHE A 399 -10.50 3.60 -26.58
CA PHE A 399 -9.19 3.89 -26.02
C PHE A 399 -9.26 5.00 -24.97
N ALA A 400 -9.96 6.10 -25.27
CA ALA A 400 -10.11 7.23 -24.38
C ALA A 400 -10.82 6.82 -23.07
N ASP A 401 -11.91 6.05 -23.14
CA ASP A 401 -12.62 5.54 -21.95
C ASP A 401 -11.75 4.56 -21.14
N ALA A 402 -11.07 3.64 -21.82
CA ALA A 402 -10.18 2.67 -21.17
C ALA A 402 -9.01 3.37 -20.43
N PHE A 403 -8.40 4.38 -21.07
CA PHE A 403 -7.35 5.18 -20.43
C PHE A 403 -7.88 5.96 -19.23
N ALA A 404 -9.01 6.64 -19.35
CA ALA A 404 -9.60 7.41 -18.26
C ALA A 404 -9.90 6.52 -17.03
N ARG A 405 -10.46 5.33 -17.25
CA ARG A 405 -10.76 4.36 -16.17
C ARG A 405 -9.51 3.75 -15.57
N ALA A 406 -8.53 3.36 -16.39
CA ALA A 406 -7.27 2.80 -15.92
C ALA A 406 -6.44 3.84 -15.14
N TRP A 407 -6.41 5.09 -15.61
CA TRP A 407 -5.79 6.21 -14.89
C TRP A 407 -6.45 6.48 -13.54
N PHE A 408 -7.78 6.46 -13.48
CA PHE A 408 -8.52 6.60 -12.23
C PHE A 408 -8.20 5.45 -11.27
N LYS A 409 -8.18 4.20 -11.76
CA LYS A 409 -7.81 3.03 -10.95
C LYS A 409 -6.37 3.15 -10.45
N LEU A 410 -5.41 3.49 -11.30
CA LEU A 410 -4.01 3.68 -10.93
C LEU A 410 -3.86 4.67 -9.78
N THR A 411 -4.55 5.80 -9.85
CA THR A 411 -4.39 6.91 -8.91
C THR A 411 -5.28 6.82 -7.66
N HIS A 412 -6.25 5.88 -7.60
CA HIS A 412 -7.20 5.76 -6.49
C HIS A 412 -7.26 4.37 -5.86
N ARG A 413 -6.51 3.38 -6.40
CA ARG A 413 -6.57 1.98 -5.96
C ARG A 413 -6.25 1.79 -4.47
N ASP A 414 -5.40 2.63 -3.92
CA ASP A 414 -4.93 2.60 -2.53
C ASP A 414 -5.75 3.48 -1.56
N MET A 415 -6.87 4.06 -2.02
CA MET A 415 -7.71 4.93 -1.21
C MET A 415 -8.81 4.20 -0.42
N GLY A 416 -9.07 2.93 -0.71
CA GLY A 416 -10.15 2.15 -0.12
C GLY A 416 -11.52 2.40 -0.78
N PRO A 417 -12.64 2.20 -0.05
CA PRO A 417 -13.97 2.27 -0.60
C PRO A 417 -14.42 3.71 -0.90
N LEU A 418 -15.45 3.82 -1.76
CA LEU A 418 -16.02 5.09 -2.22
C LEU A 418 -16.44 6.01 -1.06
N SER A 419 -16.81 5.47 0.10
CA SER A 419 -17.18 6.26 1.30
C SER A 419 -16.06 7.16 1.83
N ARG A 420 -14.80 6.92 1.42
CA ARG A 420 -13.66 7.76 1.77
C ARG A 420 -13.37 8.88 0.78
N TYR A 421 -14.01 8.86 -0.37
CA TYR A 421 -13.73 9.78 -1.47
C TYR A 421 -14.38 11.15 -1.21
N LEU A 422 -13.61 12.21 -1.41
CA LEU A 422 -14.04 13.58 -1.15
C LEU A 422 -14.03 14.41 -2.44
N GLY A 423 -14.99 15.32 -2.55
CA GLY A 423 -15.05 16.30 -3.63
C GLY A 423 -16.22 16.12 -4.57
N VAL A 424 -16.38 17.09 -5.47
CA VAL A 424 -17.52 17.18 -6.39
C VAL A 424 -17.30 16.44 -7.71
N GLU A 425 -16.06 16.01 -7.96
CA GLU A 425 -15.68 15.27 -9.17
C GLU A 425 -15.56 13.76 -8.92
N VAL A 426 -16.00 13.28 -7.74
CA VAL A 426 -16.07 11.85 -7.43
C VAL A 426 -17.05 11.17 -8.38
N PRO A 427 -16.63 10.13 -9.12
CA PRO A 427 -17.52 9.39 -10.01
C PRO A 427 -18.70 8.78 -9.24
N SER A 428 -19.89 8.83 -9.84
CA SER A 428 -21.08 8.19 -9.28
C SER A 428 -21.12 6.67 -9.54
N GLU A 429 -20.34 6.17 -10.47
CA GLU A 429 -20.20 4.75 -10.77
C GLU A 429 -19.29 4.10 -9.73
N GLU A 430 -19.80 3.11 -9.01
CA GLU A 430 -19.06 2.30 -8.07
C GLU A 430 -18.36 1.17 -8.81
N LEU A 431 -17.04 1.07 -8.66
CA LEU A 431 -16.22 0.11 -9.40
C LEU A 431 -15.91 -1.11 -8.52
N ILE A 432 -15.89 -2.30 -9.12
CA ILE A 432 -15.73 -3.56 -8.39
C ILE A 432 -14.47 -3.62 -7.52
N TRP A 433 -13.37 -3.02 -8.00
CA TRP A 433 -12.09 -2.96 -7.28
C TRP A 433 -12.09 -2.02 -6.06
N GLN A 434 -13.15 -1.24 -5.85
CA GLN A 434 -13.35 -0.40 -4.66
C GLN A 434 -13.97 -1.20 -3.48
N ASP A 435 -14.14 -2.52 -3.64
CA ASP A 435 -14.77 -3.42 -2.67
C ASP A 435 -16.15 -2.93 -2.19
N PRO A 436 -17.10 -2.71 -3.12
CA PRO A 436 -18.36 -2.06 -2.83
C PRO A 436 -19.20 -2.80 -1.80
N VAL A 437 -19.90 -2.04 -0.95
CA VAL A 437 -20.89 -2.57 0.00
C VAL A 437 -22.20 -1.80 -0.14
N PRO A 438 -23.37 -2.45 0.05
CA PRO A 438 -24.64 -1.73 -0.02
C PRO A 438 -24.70 -0.61 1.02
N ALA A 439 -25.34 0.50 0.68
CA ALA A 439 -25.66 1.53 1.67
C ALA A 439 -26.65 0.98 2.70
N VAL A 440 -26.63 1.54 3.91
CA VAL A 440 -27.64 1.23 4.93
C VAL A 440 -29.02 1.70 4.46
N ASP A 441 -29.95 0.77 4.27
CA ASP A 441 -31.32 0.99 3.78
C ASP A 441 -32.41 0.76 4.82
N HIS A 442 -32.01 0.58 6.09
CA HIS A 442 -32.89 0.18 7.18
C HIS A 442 -32.59 0.97 8.46
N GLU A 443 -33.51 0.91 9.42
CA GLU A 443 -33.29 1.44 10.75
C GLU A 443 -32.29 0.55 11.51
N LEU A 444 -31.31 1.17 12.15
CA LEU A 444 -30.29 0.46 12.92
C LEU A 444 -30.82 -0.05 14.26
N VAL A 445 -30.17 -1.10 14.77
CA VAL A 445 -30.44 -1.62 16.12
C VAL A 445 -30.04 -0.61 17.19
N ASP A 446 -30.88 -0.52 18.25
CA ASP A 446 -30.60 0.30 19.44
C ASP A 446 -29.94 -0.52 20.57
N ASP A 447 -29.62 0.15 21.69
CA ASP A 447 -28.95 -0.50 22.83
C ASP A 447 -29.74 -1.67 23.43
N ASN A 448 -31.09 -1.63 23.39
CA ASN A 448 -31.92 -2.73 23.88
C ASN A 448 -31.88 -3.92 22.93
N ASP A 449 -31.87 -3.67 21.64
CA ASP A 449 -31.72 -4.70 20.62
C ASP A 449 -30.32 -5.35 20.72
N VAL A 450 -29.28 -4.54 20.86
CA VAL A 450 -27.91 -5.00 21.09
C VAL A 450 -27.81 -5.90 22.30
N ALA A 451 -28.39 -5.50 23.43
CA ALA A 451 -28.40 -6.31 24.64
C ALA A 451 -29.17 -7.63 24.47
N SER A 452 -30.29 -7.61 23.77
CA SER A 452 -31.08 -8.80 23.46
C SER A 452 -30.34 -9.76 22.53
N LEU A 453 -29.74 -9.24 21.46
CA LEU A 453 -28.94 -10.02 20.52
C LEU A 453 -27.73 -10.66 21.20
N LYS A 454 -26.98 -9.92 22.05
CA LYS A 454 -25.88 -10.49 22.85
C LYS A 454 -26.35 -11.65 23.73
N GLN A 455 -27.51 -11.53 24.38
CA GLN A 455 -28.06 -12.62 25.18
C GLN A 455 -28.41 -13.86 24.34
N GLU A 456 -29.01 -13.67 23.18
CA GLU A 456 -29.36 -14.77 22.26
C GLU A 456 -28.09 -15.45 21.70
N ILE A 457 -27.09 -14.69 21.29
CA ILE A 457 -25.79 -15.20 20.84
C ILE A 457 -25.14 -16.06 21.94
N LEU A 458 -25.08 -15.56 23.17
CA LEU A 458 -24.45 -16.28 24.28
C LEU A 458 -25.28 -17.52 24.71
N ALA A 459 -26.59 -17.53 24.46
CA ALA A 459 -27.46 -18.68 24.70
C ALA A 459 -27.39 -19.76 23.61
N SER A 460 -26.80 -19.48 22.46
CA SER A 460 -26.67 -20.41 21.34
C SER A 460 -25.76 -21.64 21.63
N GLY A 461 -24.91 -21.53 22.66
CA GLY A 461 -23.96 -22.57 23.01
C GLY A 461 -22.63 -22.54 22.26
N ILE A 462 -22.42 -21.56 21.35
CA ILE A 462 -21.12 -21.33 20.71
C ILE A 462 -20.11 -20.90 21.79
N THR A 463 -18.91 -21.45 21.72
CA THR A 463 -17.83 -21.13 22.68
C THR A 463 -17.36 -19.69 22.49
N VAL A 464 -16.79 -19.09 23.57
CA VAL A 464 -16.20 -17.76 23.48
C VAL A 464 -15.08 -17.74 22.43
N GLY A 465 -14.22 -18.77 22.42
CA GLY A 465 -13.15 -18.88 21.44
C GLY A 465 -13.65 -18.80 19.99
N ASN A 466 -14.72 -19.51 19.67
CA ASN A 466 -15.27 -19.53 18.31
C ASN A 466 -15.95 -18.18 17.93
N LEU A 467 -16.68 -17.55 18.87
CA LEU A 467 -17.27 -16.22 18.62
C LEU A 467 -16.18 -15.17 18.34
N VAL A 468 -15.15 -15.16 19.18
CA VAL A 468 -14.01 -14.22 19.08
C VAL A 468 -13.18 -14.50 17.84
N SER A 469 -12.85 -15.77 17.54
CA SER A 469 -12.08 -16.15 16.35
C SER A 469 -12.80 -15.77 15.05
N THR A 470 -14.12 -15.94 14.98
CA THR A 470 -14.93 -15.58 13.80
C THR A 470 -14.97 -14.06 13.58
N ALA A 471 -15.18 -13.27 14.63
CA ALA A 471 -15.18 -11.82 14.52
C ALA A 471 -13.77 -11.29 14.14
N TRP A 472 -12.72 -11.85 14.75
CA TRP A 472 -11.33 -11.56 14.36
C TRP A 472 -11.06 -11.89 12.90
N ALA A 473 -11.45 -13.08 12.43
CA ALA A 473 -11.28 -13.51 11.06
C ALA A 473 -11.96 -12.56 10.05
N SER A 474 -13.11 -12.01 10.41
CA SER A 474 -13.83 -11.02 9.59
C SER A 474 -13.08 -9.69 9.53
N ALA A 475 -12.72 -9.13 10.70
CA ALA A 475 -12.17 -7.78 10.81
C ALA A 475 -10.68 -7.69 10.46
N SER A 476 -9.89 -8.71 10.79
CA SER A 476 -8.43 -8.67 10.65
C SER A 476 -7.91 -8.81 9.23
N THR A 477 -8.77 -8.95 8.23
CA THR A 477 -8.41 -8.85 6.81
C THR A 477 -8.08 -7.42 6.40
N PHE A 478 -8.45 -6.43 7.20
CA PHE A 478 -8.17 -5.02 6.92
C PHE A 478 -6.66 -4.75 6.75
N ARG A 479 -6.34 -3.92 5.78
CA ARG A 479 -4.99 -3.39 5.55
C ARG A 479 -5.02 -1.87 5.64
N GLY A 480 -4.25 -1.31 6.56
CA GLY A 480 -4.09 0.14 6.73
C GLY A 480 -3.39 0.80 5.55
N SER A 481 -2.67 0.03 4.74
CA SER A 481 -1.92 0.50 3.56
C SER A 481 -2.85 0.95 2.42
N ASP A 482 -3.84 0.13 2.03
CA ASP A 482 -4.76 0.41 0.93
C ASP A 482 -6.24 0.45 1.32
N LYS A 483 -6.52 0.32 2.63
CA LYS A 483 -7.88 0.40 3.21
C LYS A 483 -8.83 -0.70 2.71
N ARG A 484 -8.30 -1.82 2.25
CA ARG A 484 -9.08 -2.99 1.83
C ARG A 484 -9.31 -3.96 2.99
N GLY A 485 -10.29 -4.82 2.83
CA GLY A 485 -10.67 -5.80 3.85
C GLY A 485 -11.50 -5.22 4.97
N GLY A 486 -11.57 -5.93 6.10
CA GLY A 486 -12.37 -5.55 7.27
C GLY A 486 -13.67 -6.30 7.39
N ALA A 487 -14.44 -5.99 8.45
CA ALA A 487 -15.67 -6.68 8.80
C ALA A 487 -16.88 -6.26 7.96
N ASN A 488 -16.86 -5.04 7.39
CA ASN A 488 -17.97 -4.52 6.58
C ASN A 488 -18.13 -5.35 5.30
N GLY A 489 -19.35 -5.61 4.90
CA GLY A 489 -19.66 -6.51 3.81
C GLY A 489 -19.80 -7.98 4.21
N ALA A 490 -19.40 -8.38 5.42
CA ALA A 490 -19.40 -9.78 5.87
C ALA A 490 -18.84 -10.77 4.82
N ARG A 491 -17.79 -10.38 4.10
CA ARG A 491 -17.22 -11.20 3.01
C ARG A 491 -16.66 -12.54 3.50
N ILE A 492 -16.46 -12.67 4.80
CA ILE A 492 -16.09 -13.95 5.42
C ILE A 492 -17.08 -15.08 5.13
N ARG A 493 -18.34 -14.79 4.78
CA ARG A 493 -19.36 -15.76 4.37
C ARG A 493 -19.30 -16.10 2.87
N LEU A 494 -18.50 -15.38 2.09
CA LEU A 494 -18.38 -15.49 0.63
C LEU A 494 -17.02 -16.07 0.22
N ALA A 495 -16.95 -16.61 -1.00
CA ALA A 495 -15.66 -16.95 -1.60
C ALA A 495 -14.86 -15.65 -1.88
N PRO A 496 -13.51 -15.68 -1.74
CA PRO A 496 -12.70 -16.83 -1.35
C PRO A 496 -12.57 -16.98 0.18
N GLN A 497 -12.92 -15.97 0.97
CA GLN A 497 -12.58 -15.84 2.39
C GLN A 497 -13.18 -16.96 3.26
N LYS A 498 -14.37 -17.46 2.95
CA LYS A 498 -15.02 -18.58 3.69
C LYS A 498 -14.23 -19.87 3.64
N ASP A 499 -13.42 -20.06 2.60
CA ASP A 499 -12.69 -21.28 2.32
C ASP A 499 -11.22 -21.22 2.79
N TRP A 500 -10.75 -20.08 3.30
CA TRP A 500 -9.37 -19.92 3.77
C TRP A 500 -9.08 -20.81 4.98
N ALA A 501 -7.97 -21.53 4.93
CA ALA A 501 -7.57 -22.46 6.00
C ALA A 501 -7.44 -21.78 7.36
N VAL A 502 -6.97 -20.55 7.39
CA VAL A 502 -6.83 -19.72 8.61
C VAL A 502 -8.17 -19.51 9.34
N ASN A 503 -9.29 -19.61 8.65
CA ASN A 503 -10.62 -19.37 9.19
C ASN A 503 -11.32 -20.62 9.72
N ASP A 504 -10.69 -21.81 9.61
CA ASP A 504 -11.29 -23.10 9.97
C ASP A 504 -12.72 -23.23 9.36
N PRO A 505 -12.83 -23.53 8.05
CA PRO A 505 -14.10 -23.46 7.32
C PRO A 505 -15.25 -24.25 7.95
N SER A 506 -14.95 -25.35 8.66
CA SER A 506 -15.95 -26.16 9.33
C SER A 506 -16.54 -25.47 10.57
N VAL A 507 -15.70 -24.86 11.37
CA VAL A 507 -16.13 -24.07 12.55
C VAL A 507 -16.80 -22.79 12.11
N LEU A 508 -16.24 -22.11 11.11
CA LEU A 508 -16.80 -20.90 10.53
C LEU A 508 -18.23 -21.13 10.02
N SER A 509 -18.47 -22.18 9.23
CA SER A 509 -19.81 -22.51 8.73
C SER A 509 -20.80 -22.71 9.87
N MET A 510 -20.44 -23.47 10.90
CA MET A 510 -21.31 -23.70 12.08
C MET A 510 -21.66 -22.41 12.79
N VAL A 511 -20.69 -21.50 12.97
CA VAL A 511 -20.94 -20.20 13.61
C VAL A 511 -21.84 -19.33 12.75
N LEU A 512 -21.57 -19.22 11.44
CA LEU A 512 -22.35 -18.43 10.50
C LEU A 512 -23.79 -18.94 10.37
N ASP A 513 -24.02 -20.24 10.30
CA ASP A 513 -25.36 -20.83 10.26
C ASP A 513 -26.17 -20.50 11.51
N THR A 514 -25.53 -20.54 12.68
CA THR A 514 -26.18 -20.18 13.95
C THR A 514 -26.52 -18.67 13.99
N LEU A 515 -25.58 -17.82 13.58
CA LEU A 515 -25.81 -16.36 13.52
C LEU A 515 -26.88 -16.01 12.48
N SER A 516 -26.95 -16.73 11.34
CA SER A 516 -28.01 -16.55 10.34
C SER A 516 -29.40 -16.83 10.91
N GLY A 517 -29.55 -17.89 11.70
CA GLY A 517 -30.79 -18.17 12.38
C GLY A 517 -31.20 -17.07 13.38
N ILE A 518 -30.24 -16.49 14.09
CA ILE A 518 -30.49 -15.34 14.99
C ILE A 518 -30.87 -14.10 14.20
N GLN A 519 -30.17 -13.80 13.11
CA GLN A 519 -30.45 -12.68 12.22
C GLN A 519 -31.88 -12.77 11.65
N GLU A 520 -32.22 -13.92 11.06
CA GLU A 520 -33.55 -14.16 10.48
C GLU A 520 -34.67 -13.99 11.50
N LYS A 521 -34.51 -14.58 12.68
CA LYS A 521 -35.47 -14.46 13.77
C LYS A 521 -35.63 -13.02 14.23
N PHE A 522 -34.53 -12.28 14.45
CA PHE A 522 -34.56 -10.89 14.85
C PHE A 522 -35.25 -10.02 13.79
N ASN A 523 -34.81 -10.12 12.54
CA ASN A 523 -35.31 -9.28 11.44
C ASN A 523 -36.78 -9.57 11.14
N ALA A 524 -37.22 -10.84 11.21
CA ALA A 524 -38.63 -11.22 11.03
C ALA A 524 -39.53 -10.77 12.21
N GLY A 525 -38.96 -10.62 13.39
CA GLY A 525 -39.68 -10.17 14.59
C GLY A 525 -39.94 -8.67 14.64
N GLN A 526 -39.32 -7.87 13.77
CA GLN A 526 -39.48 -6.42 13.77
C GLN A 526 -40.77 -5.98 13.09
N SER A 527 -41.47 -5.02 13.71
CA SER A 527 -42.68 -4.42 13.13
C SER A 527 -42.43 -3.25 12.18
N GLY A 528 -41.19 -2.80 12.03
CA GLY A 528 -40.74 -1.67 11.22
C GLY A 528 -39.62 -2.04 10.24
N ALA A 529 -38.84 -1.04 9.84
CA ALA A 529 -37.71 -1.18 8.93
C ALA A 529 -36.40 -1.59 9.64
N LYS A 530 -36.45 -1.82 10.97
CA LYS A 530 -35.26 -2.14 11.76
C LYS A 530 -34.71 -3.52 11.40
N LYS A 531 -33.39 -3.60 11.19
CA LYS A 531 -32.69 -4.84 10.87
C LYS A 531 -31.29 -4.86 11.48
N VAL A 532 -30.70 -6.05 11.61
CA VAL A 532 -29.29 -6.26 11.86
C VAL A 532 -28.67 -6.96 10.65
N SER A 533 -27.54 -6.47 10.16
CA SER A 533 -26.74 -7.14 9.12
C SER A 533 -25.96 -8.31 9.69
N MET A 534 -25.53 -9.25 8.84
CA MET A 534 -24.63 -10.31 9.26
C MET A 534 -23.25 -9.75 9.67
N ALA A 535 -22.78 -8.70 8.99
CA ALA A 535 -21.53 -8.02 9.32
C ALA A 535 -21.55 -7.46 10.75
N ASP A 536 -22.63 -6.74 11.12
CA ASP A 536 -22.81 -6.27 12.48
C ASP A 536 -22.98 -7.40 13.49
N LEU A 537 -23.69 -8.47 13.13
CA LEU A 537 -23.95 -9.59 14.03
C LEU A 537 -22.68 -10.39 14.34
N ILE A 538 -21.77 -10.56 13.36
CA ILE A 538 -20.46 -11.21 13.55
C ILE A 538 -19.61 -10.40 14.54
N VAL A 539 -19.51 -9.09 14.35
CA VAL A 539 -18.75 -8.22 15.26
C VAL A 539 -19.37 -8.21 16.65
N LEU A 540 -20.69 -8.11 16.74
CA LEU A 540 -21.43 -8.15 18.01
C LEU A 540 -21.22 -9.48 18.75
N ALA A 541 -21.14 -10.58 18.03
CA ALA A 541 -20.87 -11.90 18.59
C ALA A 541 -19.48 -11.97 19.24
N GLY A 542 -18.47 -11.43 18.59
CA GLY A 542 -17.13 -11.28 19.18
C GLY A 542 -17.14 -10.41 20.43
N CYS A 543 -17.80 -9.24 20.37
CA CYS A 543 -17.95 -8.33 21.53
C CYS A 543 -18.65 -9.03 22.71
N ALA A 544 -19.72 -9.78 22.47
CA ALA A 544 -20.41 -10.55 23.49
C ALA A 544 -19.52 -11.63 24.14
N GLY A 545 -18.69 -12.30 23.30
CA GLY A 545 -17.69 -13.27 23.77
C GLY A 545 -16.65 -12.63 24.70
N VAL A 546 -16.09 -11.48 24.30
CA VAL A 546 -15.11 -10.73 25.08
C VAL A 546 -15.74 -10.22 26.42
N GLU A 547 -16.94 -9.68 26.40
CA GLU A 547 -17.66 -9.25 27.61
C GLU A 547 -17.86 -10.41 28.60
N LYS A 548 -18.30 -11.57 28.09
CA LYS A 548 -18.49 -12.77 28.92
C LYS A 548 -17.16 -13.21 29.57
N ALA A 549 -16.07 -13.18 28.81
CA ALA A 549 -14.75 -13.56 29.30
C ALA A 549 -14.18 -12.55 30.30
N ALA A 550 -14.38 -11.24 30.07
CA ALA A 550 -13.98 -10.21 31.02
C ALA A 550 -14.75 -10.34 32.34
N LYS A 551 -16.07 -10.59 32.27
CA LYS A 551 -16.91 -10.82 33.43
C LYS A 551 -16.49 -12.06 34.22
N ALA A 552 -16.11 -13.14 33.53
CA ALA A 552 -15.54 -14.34 34.17
C ALA A 552 -14.22 -14.06 34.90
N ALA A 553 -13.42 -13.10 34.41
CA ALA A 553 -12.21 -12.59 35.05
C ALA A 553 -12.48 -11.59 36.20
N GLY A 554 -13.74 -11.24 36.47
CA GLY A 554 -14.14 -10.31 37.53
C GLY A 554 -14.34 -8.86 37.08
N TYR A 555 -14.33 -8.59 35.79
CA TYR A 555 -14.51 -7.24 35.20
C TYR A 555 -15.83 -7.16 34.44
N ASP A 556 -16.81 -6.45 35.00
CA ASP A 556 -18.11 -6.20 34.36
C ASP A 556 -18.02 -4.91 33.56
N VAL A 557 -17.39 -5.01 32.38
CA VAL A 557 -17.11 -3.88 31.48
C VAL A 557 -17.78 -4.12 30.11
N PRO A 558 -18.44 -3.10 29.52
CA PRO A 558 -18.98 -3.25 28.17
C PRO A 558 -17.86 -3.19 27.13
N VAL A 559 -18.01 -3.96 26.05
CA VAL A 559 -17.19 -3.84 24.84
C VAL A 559 -17.95 -2.93 23.87
N PRO A 560 -17.36 -1.80 23.45
CA PRO A 560 -18.01 -0.88 22.53
C PRO A 560 -18.41 -1.55 21.22
N PHE A 561 -19.62 -1.28 20.74
CA PHE A 561 -20.15 -1.74 19.47
C PHE A 561 -20.94 -0.63 18.81
N THR A 562 -20.68 -0.36 17.53
CA THR A 562 -21.42 0.61 16.73
C THR A 562 -22.03 -0.12 15.53
N PRO A 563 -23.39 -0.14 15.38
CA PRO A 563 -24.06 -0.73 14.24
C PRO A 563 -23.87 0.11 12.98
N GLY A 564 -24.23 -0.47 11.82
CA GLY A 564 -24.24 0.24 10.53
C GLY A 564 -23.39 -0.40 9.43
N ARG A 565 -22.80 -1.59 9.68
CA ARG A 565 -22.22 -2.41 8.62
C ARG A 565 -23.34 -3.03 7.79
N THR A 566 -23.03 -3.29 6.52
CA THR A 566 -23.96 -3.94 5.58
C THR A 566 -23.33 -5.21 5.00
N ASP A 567 -24.11 -6.00 4.28
CA ASP A 567 -23.71 -7.30 3.77
C ASP A 567 -23.49 -7.21 2.25
N ALA A 568 -22.26 -7.41 1.77
CA ALA A 568 -21.95 -7.47 0.35
C ALA A 568 -22.53 -8.73 -0.30
N SER A 569 -22.85 -8.66 -1.59
CA SER A 569 -23.22 -9.80 -2.40
C SER A 569 -21.98 -10.44 -3.07
N GLU A 570 -22.19 -11.59 -3.74
CA GLU A 570 -21.14 -12.23 -4.56
C GLU A 570 -20.74 -11.33 -5.74
N GLU A 571 -21.71 -10.64 -6.36
CA GLU A 571 -21.47 -9.72 -7.47
C GLU A 571 -20.69 -8.46 -7.05
N GLN A 572 -20.71 -8.11 -5.78
CA GLN A 572 -19.95 -7.01 -5.18
C GLN A 572 -18.58 -7.46 -4.65
N THR A 573 -18.18 -8.72 -4.90
CA THR A 573 -16.92 -9.29 -4.43
C THR A 573 -16.07 -9.73 -5.60
N ASP A 574 -14.97 -9.02 -5.86
CA ASP A 574 -13.96 -9.40 -6.83
C ASP A 574 -13.10 -10.53 -6.24
N VAL A 575 -13.51 -11.78 -6.51
CA VAL A 575 -12.94 -12.99 -5.91
C VAL A 575 -11.42 -13.08 -6.15
N ASP A 576 -10.99 -12.82 -7.38
CA ASP A 576 -9.57 -12.91 -7.75
C ASP A 576 -8.74 -11.84 -7.04
N SER A 577 -9.20 -10.61 -7.06
CA SER A 577 -8.56 -9.48 -6.40
C SER A 577 -8.62 -9.60 -4.86
N PHE A 578 -9.65 -10.26 -4.32
CA PHE A 578 -9.80 -10.44 -2.87
C PHE A 578 -8.89 -11.55 -2.32
N SER A 579 -8.45 -12.49 -3.16
CA SER A 579 -7.56 -13.59 -2.76
C SER A 579 -6.23 -13.11 -2.17
N VAL A 580 -5.72 -11.95 -2.58
CA VAL A 580 -4.47 -11.37 -2.05
C VAL A 580 -4.56 -10.98 -0.56
N LEU A 581 -5.76 -10.92 0.01
CA LEU A 581 -5.98 -10.64 1.43
C LEU A 581 -5.86 -11.90 2.31
N GLU A 582 -5.71 -13.09 1.73
CA GLU A 582 -5.51 -14.32 2.49
C GLU A 582 -4.22 -14.23 3.30
N PRO A 583 -4.29 -14.38 4.63
CA PRO A 583 -3.09 -14.30 5.45
C PRO A 583 -2.21 -15.55 5.25
N MET A 584 -0.96 -15.40 4.87
CA MET A 584 0.05 -16.48 4.93
C MET A 584 0.30 -16.89 6.37
N ALA A 585 0.19 -15.98 7.32
CA ALA A 585 0.24 -16.23 8.74
C ALA A 585 -0.69 -15.29 9.50
N ASP A 586 -1.27 -15.77 10.58
CA ASP A 586 -1.99 -14.96 11.56
C ASP A 586 -1.48 -15.30 12.97
N GLY A 587 -0.44 -14.59 13.40
CA GLY A 587 0.16 -14.78 14.71
C GLY A 587 -0.82 -14.50 15.86
N PHE A 588 -1.85 -13.70 15.65
CA PHE A 588 -2.90 -13.44 16.63
C PHE A 588 -3.76 -14.69 16.93
N ARG A 589 -3.98 -15.55 15.94
CA ARG A 589 -4.68 -16.83 16.07
C ARG A 589 -3.74 -18.06 16.04
N ASN A 590 -2.43 -17.82 16.16
CA ASN A 590 -1.38 -18.84 16.15
C ASN A 590 -1.40 -19.72 14.88
N PHE A 591 -1.73 -19.13 13.73
CA PHE A 591 -1.75 -19.79 12.43
C PHE A 591 -0.48 -19.46 11.65
N LEU A 592 0.13 -20.48 11.09
CA LEU A 592 1.23 -20.39 10.13
C LEU A 592 0.92 -21.30 8.94
N GLY A 593 0.69 -20.69 7.78
CA GLY A 593 0.56 -21.37 6.48
C GLY A 593 1.92 -21.53 5.80
N GLU A 594 1.94 -21.39 4.49
CA GLU A 594 3.19 -21.38 3.73
C GLU A 594 3.99 -20.11 4.03
N SER A 595 5.27 -20.26 4.35
CA SER A 595 6.18 -19.13 4.62
C SER A 595 6.93 -18.74 3.35
N ASP A 596 7.07 -17.46 3.12
CA ASP A 596 7.91 -16.87 2.08
C ASP A 596 9.38 -16.68 2.51
N GLY A 597 9.78 -17.33 3.60
CA GLY A 597 11.11 -17.24 4.20
C GLY A 597 11.19 -16.30 5.41
N ARG A 598 10.13 -15.50 5.67
CA ARG A 598 10.03 -14.71 6.91
C ARG A 598 9.70 -15.61 8.11
N SER A 599 10.15 -15.22 9.29
CA SER A 599 9.77 -15.89 10.52
C SER A 599 8.33 -15.57 10.92
N ALA A 600 7.70 -16.43 11.71
CA ALA A 600 6.33 -16.22 12.18
C ALA A 600 6.16 -14.93 12.99
N GLU A 601 7.18 -14.56 13.76
CA GLU A 601 7.21 -13.31 14.54
C GLU A 601 7.38 -12.06 13.66
N GLU A 602 8.12 -12.13 12.54
CA GLU A 602 8.18 -11.05 11.55
C GLU A 602 6.81 -10.84 10.88
N MET A 603 6.14 -11.95 10.49
CA MET A 603 4.80 -11.88 9.92
C MET A 603 3.74 -11.39 10.93
N LEU A 604 3.92 -11.64 12.25
CA LEU A 604 3.08 -11.03 13.28
C LEU A 604 3.23 -9.50 13.31
N VAL A 605 4.46 -8.99 13.27
CA VAL A 605 4.74 -7.55 13.29
C VAL A 605 4.20 -6.89 12.02
N ASP A 606 4.41 -7.50 10.86
CA ASP A 606 3.86 -7.03 9.59
C ASP A 606 2.32 -6.94 9.63
N ARG A 607 1.66 -7.99 10.15
CA ARG A 607 0.20 -7.99 10.31
C ARG A 607 -0.28 -6.93 11.29
N ALA A 608 0.43 -6.73 12.40
CA ALA A 608 0.12 -5.69 13.37
C ALA A 608 0.22 -4.28 12.75
N GLN A 609 1.25 -4.05 11.93
CA GLN A 609 1.42 -2.79 11.21
C GLN A 609 0.27 -2.56 10.21
N LEU A 610 -0.10 -3.56 9.41
CA LEU A 610 -1.25 -3.46 8.48
C LEU A 610 -2.57 -3.19 9.22
N LEU A 611 -2.73 -3.68 10.45
CA LEU A 611 -3.85 -3.38 11.34
C LEU A 611 -3.66 -2.05 12.11
N THR A 612 -2.65 -1.26 11.79
CA THR A 612 -2.33 0.01 12.45
C THR A 612 -2.11 -0.09 13.96
N LEU A 613 -1.69 -1.26 14.46
CA LEU A 613 -1.50 -1.52 15.87
C LEU A 613 -0.10 -1.09 16.34
N GLY A 614 -0.05 -0.45 17.49
CA GLY A 614 1.19 -0.28 18.23
C GLY A 614 1.65 -1.57 18.94
N ALA A 615 2.90 -1.62 19.39
CA ALA A 615 3.44 -2.79 20.08
C ALA A 615 2.67 -3.19 21.36
N PRO A 616 2.18 -2.26 22.20
CA PRO A 616 1.31 -2.60 23.33
C PRO A 616 -0.03 -3.21 22.92
N GLU A 617 -0.67 -2.66 21.86
CA GLU A 617 -1.94 -3.19 21.32
C GLU A 617 -1.76 -4.61 20.76
N MET A 618 -0.68 -4.84 20.00
CA MET A 618 -0.30 -6.16 19.52
C MET A 618 -0.11 -7.16 20.67
N ALA A 619 0.63 -6.78 21.71
CA ALA A 619 0.87 -7.63 22.87
C ALA A 619 -0.44 -7.98 23.61
N ALA A 620 -1.28 -6.98 23.89
CA ALA A 620 -2.57 -7.18 24.54
C ALA A 620 -3.47 -8.13 23.75
N LEU A 621 -3.55 -7.95 22.42
CA LEU A 621 -4.37 -8.80 21.55
C LEU A 621 -3.85 -10.24 21.47
N VAL A 622 -2.54 -10.45 21.30
CA VAL A 622 -1.99 -11.81 21.29
C VAL A 622 -2.27 -12.50 22.61
N GLY A 623 -1.91 -11.89 23.76
CA GLY A 623 -2.13 -12.49 25.07
C GLY A 623 -3.61 -12.79 25.34
N GLY A 624 -4.52 -11.87 24.95
CA GLY A 624 -5.94 -12.03 25.15
C GLY A 624 -6.54 -13.13 24.27
N LEU A 625 -6.23 -13.16 22.98
CA LEU A 625 -6.73 -14.19 22.06
C LEU A 625 -6.25 -15.59 22.48
N ARG A 626 -5.05 -15.71 23.07
CA ARG A 626 -4.55 -16.97 23.65
C ARG A 626 -5.43 -17.43 24.81
N VAL A 627 -5.64 -16.61 25.82
CA VAL A 627 -6.45 -17.00 26.99
C VAL A 627 -7.93 -17.17 26.65
N LEU A 628 -8.41 -16.54 25.58
CA LEU A 628 -9.76 -16.73 25.05
C LEU A 628 -9.91 -18.02 24.21
N ASN A 629 -8.80 -18.77 24.03
CA ASN A 629 -8.79 -20.01 23.22
C ASN A 629 -9.25 -19.79 21.77
N ALA A 630 -8.83 -18.69 21.17
CA ALA A 630 -9.24 -18.24 19.84
C ALA A 630 -8.26 -18.69 18.71
N ASN A 631 -7.38 -19.65 18.98
CA ASN A 631 -6.43 -20.15 18.00
C ASN A 631 -7.13 -20.91 16.86
N THR A 632 -6.62 -20.75 15.64
CA THR A 632 -7.07 -21.51 14.47
C THR A 632 -6.93 -23.02 14.71
N GLY A 633 -7.93 -23.79 14.27
CA GLY A 633 -7.96 -25.25 14.41
C GLY A 633 -8.02 -25.74 15.85
N GLY A 634 -8.35 -24.87 16.81
CA GLY A 634 -8.42 -25.22 18.24
C GLY A 634 -7.05 -25.55 18.88
N SER A 635 -5.95 -25.10 18.27
CA SER A 635 -4.59 -25.31 18.78
C SER A 635 -4.45 -24.77 20.22
N GLN A 636 -3.78 -25.54 21.07
CA GLN A 636 -3.55 -25.19 22.47
C GLN A 636 -2.18 -24.52 22.69
N HIS A 637 -1.39 -24.30 21.65
CA HIS A 637 -0.11 -23.62 21.78
C HIS A 637 -0.32 -22.14 22.15
N GLY A 638 0.37 -21.68 23.17
CA GLY A 638 0.21 -20.33 23.71
C GLY A 638 -1.00 -20.16 24.65
N VAL A 639 -1.88 -21.15 24.79
CA VAL A 639 -3.00 -21.09 25.76
C VAL A 639 -2.46 -21.38 27.16
N MET A 640 -1.74 -20.38 27.71
CA MET A 640 -1.01 -20.50 28.97
C MET A 640 -1.89 -20.08 30.15
N THR A 641 -3.05 -20.70 30.30
CA THR A 641 -4.00 -20.45 31.40
C THR A 641 -4.69 -21.74 31.81
N SER A 642 -5.00 -21.85 33.11
CA SER A 642 -5.86 -22.91 33.67
C SER A 642 -7.36 -22.60 33.52
N LYS A 643 -7.71 -21.40 32.98
CA LYS A 643 -9.07 -20.90 32.84
C LYS A 643 -9.31 -20.40 31.40
N PRO A 644 -9.29 -21.29 30.39
CA PRO A 644 -9.59 -20.87 29.02
C PRO A 644 -10.94 -20.13 28.95
N GLU A 645 -11.08 -19.26 27.95
CA GLU A 645 -12.27 -18.41 27.76
C GLU A 645 -12.53 -17.41 28.90
N THR A 646 -11.50 -17.09 29.68
CA THR A 646 -11.52 -16.08 30.73
C THR A 646 -10.42 -15.06 30.45
N LEU A 647 -10.75 -13.76 30.38
CA LEU A 647 -9.82 -12.70 29.97
C LEU A 647 -8.88 -12.34 31.13
N THR A 648 -7.95 -13.26 31.44
CA THR A 648 -6.90 -13.10 32.46
C THR A 648 -5.57 -12.72 31.80
N ASN A 649 -4.65 -12.13 32.59
CA ASN A 649 -3.27 -11.87 32.14
C ASN A 649 -2.35 -13.11 32.26
N ASP A 650 -2.91 -14.28 32.44
CA ASP A 650 -2.19 -15.56 32.67
C ASP A 650 -1.15 -15.85 31.57
N PHE A 651 -1.40 -15.46 30.31
CA PHE A 651 -0.43 -15.61 29.22
C PHE A 651 0.93 -15.02 29.60
N PHE A 652 0.95 -13.78 30.08
CA PHE A 652 2.17 -13.09 30.45
C PHE A 652 2.78 -13.63 31.72
N VAL A 653 1.97 -13.91 32.74
CA VAL A 653 2.40 -14.46 34.02
C VAL A 653 3.08 -15.81 33.84
N ASN A 654 2.42 -16.75 33.15
CA ASN A 654 2.90 -18.12 32.96
C ASN A 654 4.08 -18.23 31.99
N MET A 655 4.10 -17.39 30.93
CA MET A 655 5.22 -17.34 29.98
C MET A 655 6.52 -16.90 30.66
N MET A 656 6.43 -15.94 31.58
CA MET A 656 7.60 -15.36 32.27
C MET A 656 7.94 -16.02 33.61
N ASP A 657 7.26 -17.09 34.03
CA ASP A 657 7.52 -17.78 35.28
C ASP A 657 8.98 -18.29 35.32
N ARG A 658 9.74 -17.86 36.34
CA ARG A 658 11.15 -18.23 36.52
C ARG A 658 11.35 -19.66 37.02
N ASN A 659 10.28 -20.34 37.44
CA ASN A 659 10.34 -21.76 37.87
C ASN A 659 10.27 -22.71 36.66
N VAL A 660 10.06 -22.20 35.48
CA VAL A 660 10.04 -22.99 34.22
C VAL A 660 11.09 -22.50 33.25
N LYS A 661 11.55 -23.43 32.42
CA LYS A 661 12.36 -23.16 31.24
C LYS A 661 11.64 -23.67 30.00
N TRP A 662 11.89 -23.02 28.88
CA TRP A 662 11.34 -23.41 27.57
C TRP A 662 12.38 -24.20 26.78
N GLU A 663 11.98 -25.32 26.18
CA GLU A 663 12.82 -26.16 25.32
C GLU A 663 12.05 -26.53 24.08
N PRO A 664 12.73 -26.73 22.92
CA PRO A 664 12.08 -27.22 21.70
C PRO A 664 11.32 -28.53 21.97
N ALA A 665 10.09 -28.61 21.47
CA ALA A 665 9.30 -29.84 21.51
C ALA A 665 9.66 -30.77 20.31
N SER A 666 8.99 -31.90 20.19
CA SER A 666 9.16 -32.80 19.03
C SER A 666 8.54 -32.23 17.74
N GLU A 667 7.57 -31.35 17.89
CA GLU A 667 6.93 -30.64 16.79
C GLU A 667 7.77 -29.43 16.39
N THR A 668 8.03 -29.26 15.10
CA THR A 668 8.85 -28.15 14.58
C THR A 668 8.18 -26.80 14.86
N GLY A 669 8.94 -25.84 15.39
CA GLY A 669 8.45 -24.50 15.72
C GLY A 669 7.66 -24.42 17.03
N VAL A 670 7.45 -25.54 17.74
CA VAL A 670 6.78 -25.60 19.03
C VAL A 670 7.81 -25.76 20.15
N TYR A 671 7.53 -25.15 21.28
CA TYR A 671 8.30 -25.23 22.53
C TYR A 671 7.42 -25.75 23.65
N GLN A 672 8.03 -26.44 24.60
CA GLN A 672 7.37 -26.93 25.78
C GLN A 672 8.04 -26.35 27.04
N SER A 673 7.21 -26.04 28.03
CA SER A 673 7.69 -25.60 29.31
C SER A 673 8.02 -26.80 30.21
N LYS A 674 9.13 -26.71 30.92
CA LYS A 674 9.56 -27.68 31.96
C LYS A 674 9.88 -26.96 33.25
N THR A 675 9.58 -27.62 34.36
CA THR A 675 10.06 -27.16 35.68
C THR A 675 11.58 -27.21 35.75
N LEU A 676 12.17 -26.51 36.69
CA LEU A 676 13.63 -26.57 36.92
C LEU A 676 14.12 -27.98 37.35
N SER A 677 13.23 -28.84 37.86
CA SER A 677 13.51 -30.28 38.12
C SER A 677 13.47 -31.15 36.85
N GLY A 678 12.98 -30.60 35.73
CA GLY A 678 12.90 -31.29 34.44
C GLY A 678 11.54 -31.92 34.13
N ASP A 679 10.56 -31.83 35.02
CA ASP A 679 9.19 -32.32 34.80
C ASP A 679 8.45 -31.35 33.84
N ALA A 680 7.49 -31.87 33.04
CA ALA A 680 6.64 -31.03 32.22
C ALA A 680 5.86 -30.03 33.09
N ALA A 681 5.94 -28.73 32.76
CA ALA A 681 5.21 -27.69 33.45
C ALA A 681 3.80 -27.47 32.85
N GLY A 682 3.51 -28.14 31.72
CA GLY A 682 2.16 -28.23 31.11
C GLY A 682 1.85 -27.23 30.04
N TRP A 683 2.73 -26.26 29.73
CA TRP A 683 2.51 -25.30 28.70
C TRP A 683 3.28 -25.62 27.42
N THR A 684 2.68 -25.32 26.27
CA THR A 684 3.35 -25.30 24.98
C THR A 684 3.15 -23.93 24.32
N GLY A 685 4.08 -23.52 23.49
CA GLY A 685 4.01 -22.25 22.78
C GLY A 685 4.80 -22.29 21.48
N THR A 686 4.53 -21.37 20.58
CA THR A 686 5.26 -21.17 19.32
C THR A 686 6.29 -20.05 19.45
N ARG A 687 7.03 -19.78 18.39
CA ARG A 687 7.94 -18.62 18.31
C ARG A 687 7.19 -17.31 18.53
N VAL A 688 5.96 -17.20 17.98
CA VAL A 688 5.08 -16.04 18.15
C VAL A 688 4.74 -15.78 19.62
N ASP A 689 4.57 -16.84 20.41
CA ASP A 689 4.30 -16.68 21.84
C ASP A 689 5.57 -16.28 22.60
N LEU A 690 6.67 -17.00 22.37
CA LEU A 690 7.90 -16.82 23.16
C LEU A 690 8.66 -15.53 22.85
N VAL A 691 8.39 -14.88 21.70
CA VAL A 691 9.01 -13.59 21.38
C VAL A 691 8.64 -12.50 22.38
N PHE A 692 7.45 -12.58 22.99
CA PHE A 692 7.01 -11.65 24.04
C PHE A 692 7.80 -11.78 25.35
N GLY A 693 8.48 -12.91 25.56
CA GLY A 693 9.39 -13.10 26.68
C GLY A 693 10.86 -12.93 26.34
N SER A 694 11.24 -13.04 25.04
CA SER A 694 12.63 -13.06 24.59
C SER A 694 13.11 -11.76 23.95
N ASN A 695 12.26 -11.07 23.18
CA ASN A 695 12.59 -9.74 22.67
C ASN A 695 12.51 -8.71 23.81
N SER A 696 13.55 -7.90 24.00
CA SER A 696 13.66 -7.00 25.16
C SER A 696 12.55 -5.96 25.25
N GLN A 697 12.09 -5.43 24.11
CA GLN A 697 11.02 -4.42 24.06
C GLN A 697 9.64 -5.06 24.32
N LEU A 698 9.33 -6.17 23.64
CA LEU A 698 8.09 -6.91 23.86
C LEU A 698 8.02 -7.48 25.27
N ARG A 699 9.16 -7.91 25.82
CA ARG A 699 9.25 -8.34 27.21
C ARG A 699 8.93 -7.22 28.20
N ALA A 700 9.45 -6.02 27.98
CA ALA A 700 9.15 -4.88 28.85
C ALA A 700 7.65 -4.57 28.88
N ILE A 701 6.95 -4.69 27.73
CA ILE A 701 5.49 -4.56 27.64
C ILE A 701 4.80 -5.72 28.39
N SER A 702 5.27 -6.95 28.18
CA SER A 702 4.73 -8.14 28.84
C SER A 702 4.86 -8.07 30.36
N GLU A 703 5.92 -7.49 30.86
CA GLU A 703 6.15 -7.29 32.33
C GLU A 703 5.11 -6.33 32.92
N VAL A 704 4.65 -5.33 32.19
CA VAL A 704 3.56 -4.45 32.64
C VAL A 704 2.26 -5.24 32.81
N TYR A 705 1.90 -6.07 31.84
CA TYR A 705 0.68 -6.88 31.91
C TYR A 705 0.78 -8.04 32.87
N GLY A 706 1.98 -8.63 33.05
CA GLY A 706 2.23 -9.75 33.94
C GLY A 706 2.42 -9.37 35.43
N SER A 707 2.44 -8.07 35.77
CA SER A 707 2.56 -7.59 37.17
C SER A 707 1.28 -7.87 37.96
N ASP A 708 1.38 -7.96 39.27
CA ASP A 708 0.27 -8.26 40.20
C ASP A 708 -0.91 -7.26 40.06
N ASP A 709 -0.62 -6.01 39.66
CA ASP A 709 -1.59 -4.95 39.42
C ASP A 709 -1.92 -4.78 37.91
N GLY A 710 -1.32 -5.59 37.05
CA GLY A 710 -1.43 -5.46 35.57
C GLY A 710 -2.77 -5.93 34.98
N GLN A 711 -3.54 -6.77 35.69
CA GLN A 711 -4.74 -7.42 35.17
C GLN A 711 -5.81 -6.42 34.67
N ALA A 712 -6.10 -5.38 35.46
CA ALA A 712 -7.12 -4.39 35.07
C ALA A 712 -6.70 -3.59 33.82
N LYS A 713 -5.43 -3.20 33.78
CA LYS A 713 -4.87 -2.52 32.60
C LYS A 713 -4.91 -3.43 31.36
N PHE A 714 -4.52 -4.69 31.50
CA PHE A 714 -4.57 -5.66 30.40
C PHE A 714 -5.99 -5.80 29.83
N VAL A 715 -7.03 -5.96 30.68
CA VAL A 715 -8.42 -6.05 30.23
C VAL A 715 -8.85 -4.79 29.48
N SER A 716 -8.50 -3.61 30.00
CA SER A 716 -8.83 -2.33 29.39
C SER A 716 -8.15 -2.17 28.02
N ASP A 717 -6.85 -2.45 27.95
CA ASP A 717 -6.05 -2.30 26.72
C ASP A 717 -6.47 -3.33 25.65
N PHE A 718 -6.78 -4.57 26.08
CA PHE A 718 -7.34 -5.57 25.17
C PHE A 718 -8.66 -5.12 24.55
N ILE A 719 -9.61 -4.62 25.36
CA ILE A 719 -10.92 -4.13 24.87
C ILE A 719 -10.71 -2.95 23.91
N ALA A 720 -9.82 -2.03 24.24
CA ALA A 720 -9.53 -0.88 23.37
C ALA A 720 -8.94 -1.33 22.03
N ALA A 721 -7.92 -2.20 22.04
CA ALA A 721 -7.31 -2.72 20.82
C ALA A 721 -8.28 -3.60 20.00
N TRP A 722 -9.11 -4.42 20.67
CA TRP A 722 -10.19 -5.17 20.03
C TRP A 722 -11.16 -4.26 19.31
N THR A 723 -11.66 -3.24 20.00
CA THR A 723 -12.62 -2.26 19.43
C THR A 723 -12.02 -1.53 18.24
N LYS A 724 -10.74 -1.17 18.31
CA LYS A 724 -10.01 -0.56 17.20
C LYS A 724 -10.03 -1.47 15.98
N VAL A 725 -9.63 -2.75 16.10
CA VAL A 725 -9.60 -3.69 14.98
C VAL A 725 -11.00 -3.92 14.38
N MET A 726 -12.02 -4.06 15.24
CA MET A 726 -13.41 -4.25 14.77
C MET A 726 -13.95 -3.05 13.98
N ASN A 727 -13.35 -1.86 14.11
CA ASN A 727 -13.82 -0.63 13.48
C ASN A 727 -12.86 -0.03 12.43
N LEU A 728 -11.76 -0.69 12.07
CA LEU A 728 -10.77 -0.14 11.13
C LEU A 728 -11.34 0.24 9.77
N ASP A 729 -12.37 -0.46 9.31
CA ASP A 729 -13.08 -0.23 8.05
C ASP A 729 -14.35 0.64 8.19
N ARG A 730 -14.59 1.24 9.37
CA ARG A 730 -15.73 2.11 9.65
C ARG A 730 -15.38 3.57 9.46
N PHE A 731 -15.25 3.98 8.20
CA PHE A 731 -14.91 5.36 7.82
C PHE A 731 -16.05 6.35 8.04
N ASP A 732 -17.20 5.88 8.45
CA ASP A 732 -18.41 6.66 8.73
C ASP A 732 -18.53 7.12 10.21
N ILE A 733 -17.70 6.57 11.11
CA ILE A 733 -17.76 6.85 12.55
C ILE A 733 -16.54 7.64 13.08
N VAL A 734 -15.69 8.16 12.18
CA VAL A 734 -14.49 8.94 12.53
C VAL A 734 -14.79 10.44 12.52
#